data_ad3b04d646b4c4c8b57221219f50a2e6
#
_entry.id   ad3b04d646b4c4c8b57221219f50a2e6
#
_cell.length_a   1.000
_cell.length_b   1.000
_cell.length_c   1.000
_cell.angle_alpha   90.00
_cell.angle_beta   90.00
_cell.angle_gamma   90.00
#
_symmetry.space_group_name_H-M   'P 1'
#
loop_
_entity.id
_entity.type
_entity.pdbx_description
1 polymer ?
#
loop_
_entity_poly.entity_id
_entity_poly.type
_entity_poly.pdbx_seq_one_letter_code
_entity_poly.pdbx_strand_id
1 'polypeptide(L)'
;MELLKGNVVNLNDTAYYNNRELSWLAFNERVLQEAQDESNPLLERLKFISIFSSNLDEFFMVRVAGLKDQVSAGFNQPENKAGLTPKKQLNKIAVKAHELMTVQYNTFKNYVLPALELEGIERLTFHDLTKEQREFIEEYFDEQIFPVLTPVAIDAYRPFPMLLNKSLNLATILYDEKQAEEENRTKLGIVQVPSLLERFIFLPSEGQKHKFILLEDVISGFTHKLFTGYKVSSVTRFRITRNADLTIHEEGARDLLKVIEKELKKRKWGAAVRLEVGKEHIDERVLALLYEVLEVKDEDVYMMDGPLDLTCLFSLYKKLAPLYEHLVYPALIPQPPQDLSDEEDVFEKALEHDILLHHPFESFQPVVDFVRDAADDSNVLAIKQTLYRVSGDSPIIQALKVAAEKGKQVTVLVELKARFDEENNVHWAKELEQAGCHVIYGVSHLKTHSKITLVVRRKNGKIERFVHLGTGNYNDATAKLYTDFGYITSRKDFGVDATNFFNYLSGYTTKPHFHHLSVAPFDIREQFMDLIDEEIRYHRQYGNGYIIAKMNSLTDKPLIKKMYEASQAGVKVELIVRGTCCLRPGIPNVSENIRVVSVVGRYLEHSRIYYFHHNGDEKIYLSSADLMTRNMEKRVEISFPILDIEMKARIKAILQLILADNVKTREQNKDGDYYYIINGGTEEIDSQVNLFKMAYQNTDAE
;
A
#
# COMPACT_ATOMS: atom_id res chain seq x y z
N MET A 1 15.15 56.82 -2.18
CA MET A 1 14.63 55.78 -3.10
C MET A 1 15.59 54.59 -3.10
N GLU A 2 15.72 53.99 -1.88
CA GLU A 2 16.54 52.80 -1.57
C GLU A 2 15.81 52.04 -0.46
N LEU A 3 14.66 51.47 -0.79
CA LEU A 3 13.93 50.60 0.12
C LEU A 3 13.27 49.47 -0.69
N LEU A 4 13.53 48.22 -0.22
CA LEU A 4 12.92 46.99 -0.66
C LEU A 4 13.56 46.28 -1.87
N LYS A 5 14.85 45.94 -1.79
CA LYS A 5 15.31 44.66 -2.27
C LYS A 5 14.94 43.64 -1.18
N GLY A 6 13.67 43.24 -1.11
CA GLY A 6 13.31 42.03 -0.39
C GLY A 6 14.09 40.87 -1.03
N ASN A 7 14.86 40.13 -0.24
CA ASN A 7 15.54 38.92 -0.71
C ASN A 7 14.48 38.02 -1.34
N VAL A 8 14.47 37.91 -2.66
CA VAL A 8 13.60 36.97 -3.38
C VAL A 8 13.98 35.57 -2.91
N VAL A 9 13.09 34.94 -2.17
CA VAL A 9 13.29 33.58 -1.64
C VAL A 9 13.44 32.61 -2.80
N ASN A 10 14.56 31.90 -2.86
CA ASN A 10 14.77 30.87 -3.88
C ASN A 10 14.05 29.60 -3.52
N LEU A 11 12.84 29.41 -4.05
CA LEU A 11 12.01 28.20 -3.81
C LEU A 11 12.63 26.89 -4.34
N ASN A 12 13.80 26.92 -4.98
CA ASN A 12 14.54 25.70 -5.35
C ASN A 12 15.52 25.24 -4.27
N ASP A 13 15.67 26.00 -3.18
CA ASP A 13 16.56 25.62 -2.08
C ASP A 13 16.13 24.27 -1.48
N THR A 14 17.09 23.36 -1.37
CA THR A 14 16.88 22.01 -0.85
C THR A 14 16.45 21.98 0.61
N ALA A 15 16.71 23.05 1.36
CA ALA A 15 16.29 23.21 2.75
C ALA A 15 14.75 23.25 2.93
N TYR A 16 14.00 23.55 1.87
CA TYR A 16 12.54 23.63 1.91
C TYR A 16 11.85 22.30 1.59
N TYR A 17 12.59 21.22 1.37
CA TYR A 17 12.04 19.96 0.95
C TYR A 17 12.50 18.82 1.84
N ASN A 18 11.61 17.87 2.07
CA ASN A 18 11.96 16.58 2.66
C ASN A 18 12.48 15.61 1.59
N ASN A 19 13.44 14.75 1.97
CA ASN A 19 13.79 13.62 1.14
C ASN A 19 12.61 12.62 1.09
N ARG A 20 12.32 12.10 -0.09
CA ARG A 20 11.20 11.23 -0.34
C ARG A 20 11.26 9.93 0.47
N GLU A 21 12.42 9.29 0.53
CA GLU A 21 12.58 7.98 1.17
C GLU A 21 12.53 8.10 2.70
N LEU A 22 13.12 9.15 3.25
CA LEU A 22 13.03 9.45 4.70
C LEU A 22 11.61 9.83 5.11
N SER A 23 10.90 10.60 4.27
CA SER A 23 9.48 10.89 4.49
C SER A 23 8.61 9.63 4.44
N TRP A 24 8.97 8.66 3.60
CA TRP A 24 8.29 7.37 3.57
C TRP A 24 8.53 6.56 4.86
N LEU A 25 9.76 6.56 5.39
CA LEU A 25 10.04 5.92 6.68
C LEU A 25 9.27 6.60 7.82
N ALA A 26 9.15 7.93 7.81
CA ALA A 26 8.32 8.66 8.77
C ALA A 26 6.82 8.29 8.64
N PHE A 27 6.34 7.96 7.44
CA PHE A 27 5.00 7.39 7.27
C PHE A 27 4.88 6.01 7.93
N ASN A 28 5.84 5.12 7.68
CA ASN A 28 5.80 3.78 8.28
C ASN A 28 5.99 3.81 9.81
N GLU A 29 6.68 4.82 10.33
CA GLU A 29 6.75 5.12 11.77
C GLU A 29 5.35 5.45 12.34
N ARG A 30 4.53 6.25 11.63
CA ARG A 30 3.13 6.53 12.04
C ARG A 30 2.27 5.26 12.05
N VAL A 31 2.52 4.31 11.14
CA VAL A 31 1.88 2.99 11.16
C VAL A 31 2.29 2.20 12.43
N LEU A 32 3.58 2.25 12.81
CA LEU A 32 4.05 1.59 14.02
C LEU A 32 3.48 2.23 15.30
N GLN A 33 3.27 3.55 15.31
CA GLN A 33 2.64 4.25 16.41
C GLN A 33 1.22 3.73 16.71
N GLU A 34 0.47 3.25 15.70
CA GLU A 34 -0.83 2.61 15.94
C GLU A 34 -0.70 1.28 16.71
N ALA A 35 0.42 0.57 16.58
CA ALA A 35 0.71 -0.60 17.41
C ALA A 35 1.07 -0.23 18.86
N GLN A 36 1.59 0.97 19.07
CA GLN A 36 1.96 1.49 20.39
C GLN A 36 0.79 2.14 21.12
N ASP A 37 -0.23 2.57 20.40
CA ASP A 37 -1.42 3.22 20.93
C ASP A 37 -2.31 2.20 21.65
N GLU A 38 -2.37 2.32 22.99
CA GLU A 38 -3.15 1.43 23.85
C GLU A 38 -4.67 1.62 23.71
N SER A 39 -5.12 2.70 23.08
CA SER A 39 -6.55 2.88 22.73
C SER A 39 -7.00 1.93 21.64
N ASN A 40 -6.08 1.39 20.85
CA ASN A 40 -6.39 0.38 19.83
C ASN A 40 -6.57 -1.00 20.47
N PRO A 41 -7.56 -1.80 20.04
CA PRO A 41 -7.73 -3.17 20.49
C PRO A 41 -6.46 -4.01 20.27
N LEU A 42 -6.17 -4.93 21.19
CA LEU A 42 -4.87 -5.62 21.24
C LEU A 42 -4.51 -6.39 19.97
N LEU A 43 -5.46 -7.11 19.37
CA LEU A 43 -5.20 -7.82 18.10
C LEU A 43 -5.02 -6.86 16.92
N GLU A 44 -5.63 -5.67 16.96
CA GLU A 44 -5.37 -4.64 15.96
C GLU A 44 -3.94 -4.09 16.07
N ARG A 45 -3.44 -3.89 17.31
CA ARG A 45 -2.03 -3.51 17.55
C ARG A 45 -1.08 -4.56 16.96
N LEU A 46 -1.39 -5.85 17.12
CA LEU A 46 -0.65 -6.97 16.50
C LEU A 46 -0.65 -6.86 14.97
N LYS A 47 -1.80 -6.52 14.38
CA LYS A 47 -1.96 -6.32 12.93
C LYS A 47 -1.11 -5.14 12.44
N PHE A 48 -1.05 -4.01 13.16
CA PHE A 48 -0.22 -2.87 12.79
C PHE A 48 1.29 -3.19 12.80
N ILE A 49 1.76 -4.03 13.72
CA ILE A 49 3.14 -4.55 13.70
C ILE A 49 3.41 -5.30 12.39
N SER A 50 2.47 -6.13 11.96
CA SER A 50 2.58 -6.88 10.71
C SER A 50 2.55 -5.98 9.47
N ILE A 51 1.67 -4.96 9.46
CA ILE A 51 1.61 -3.96 8.37
C ILE A 51 2.94 -3.20 8.26
N PHE A 52 3.52 -2.77 9.38
CA PHE A 52 4.81 -2.10 9.40
C PHE A 52 5.91 -2.97 8.73
N SER A 53 5.98 -4.27 9.10
CA SER A 53 6.93 -5.21 8.50
C SER A 53 6.71 -5.40 7.01
N SER A 54 5.45 -5.57 6.58
CA SER A 54 5.09 -5.74 5.17
C SER A 54 5.45 -4.51 4.33
N ASN A 55 5.17 -3.33 4.85
CA ASN A 55 5.56 -2.07 4.22
C ASN A 55 7.08 -1.94 4.09
N LEU A 56 7.81 -2.30 5.14
CA LEU A 56 9.26 -2.23 5.16
C LEU A 56 9.89 -3.23 4.18
N ASP A 57 9.34 -4.45 4.06
CA ASP A 57 9.76 -5.43 3.04
C ASP A 57 9.66 -4.83 1.64
N GLU A 58 8.52 -4.25 1.29
CA GLU A 58 8.33 -3.59 -0.02
C GLU A 58 9.33 -2.45 -0.23
N PHE A 59 9.54 -1.63 0.80
CA PHE A 59 10.50 -0.52 0.74
C PHE A 59 11.92 -1.00 0.43
N PHE A 60 12.39 -2.07 1.09
CA PHE A 60 13.69 -2.66 0.82
C PHE A 60 13.76 -3.29 -0.57
N MET A 61 12.76 -4.09 -0.93
CA MET A 61 12.72 -4.79 -2.22
C MET A 61 12.75 -3.85 -3.43
N VAL A 62 12.29 -2.61 -3.26
CA VAL A 62 12.09 -1.68 -4.39
C VAL A 62 12.92 -0.42 -4.24
N ARG A 63 12.78 0.31 -3.11
CA ARG A 63 13.39 1.64 -2.95
C ARG A 63 14.85 1.55 -2.58
N VAL A 64 15.18 0.78 -1.56
CA VAL A 64 16.58 0.52 -1.16
C VAL A 64 17.33 -0.21 -2.28
N ALA A 65 16.70 -1.21 -2.88
CA ALA A 65 17.24 -1.93 -4.03
C ALA A 65 17.61 -0.98 -5.18
N GLY A 66 16.69 -0.12 -5.59
CA GLY A 66 16.95 0.85 -6.66
C GLY A 66 18.06 1.87 -6.34
N LEU A 67 18.17 2.30 -5.07
CA LEU A 67 19.30 3.15 -4.65
C LEU A 67 20.64 2.40 -4.66
N LYS A 68 20.66 1.13 -4.25
CA LYS A 68 21.86 0.27 -4.33
C LYS A 68 22.30 0.06 -5.78
N ASP A 69 21.36 -0.18 -6.69
CA ASP A 69 21.64 -0.30 -8.13
C ASP A 69 22.28 0.99 -8.68
N GLN A 70 21.76 2.16 -8.28
CA GLN A 70 22.35 3.45 -8.67
C GLN A 70 23.78 3.60 -8.16
N VAL A 71 24.04 3.27 -6.90
CA VAL A 71 25.40 3.33 -6.32
C VAL A 71 26.33 2.36 -7.04
N SER A 72 25.89 1.14 -7.32
CA SER A 72 26.67 0.11 -8.04
C SER A 72 26.98 0.53 -9.48
N ALA A 73 26.08 1.28 -10.12
CA ALA A 73 26.29 1.87 -11.44
C ALA A 73 27.15 3.15 -11.42
N GLY A 74 27.66 3.58 -10.26
CA GLY A 74 28.46 4.78 -10.11
C GLY A 74 27.69 6.09 -10.19
N PHE A 75 26.34 6.05 -10.13
CA PHE A 75 25.51 7.24 -10.16
C PHE A 75 25.60 8.01 -8.84
N ASN A 76 26.01 9.27 -8.89
CA ASN A 76 26.24 10.11 -7.70
C ASN A 76 25.54 11.48 -7.76
N GLN A 77 24.57 11.66 -8.66
CA GLN A 77 23.82 12.91 -8.74
C GLN A 77 22.86 13.02 -7.55
N PRO A 78 22.82 14.20 -6.89
CA PRO A 78 21.85 14.44 -5.83
C PRO A 78 20.42 14.51 -6.39
N GLU A 79 19.46 13.99 -5.63
CA GLU A 79 18.06 14.11 -6.02
C GLU A 79 17.58 15.58 -5.89
N ASN A 80 16.51 15.92 -6.60
CA ASN A 80 16.11 17.30 -6.87
C ASN A 80 15.30 17.99 -5.74
N LYS A 81 15.12 17.37 -4.58
CA LYS A 81 14.39 17.90 -3.43
C LYS A 81 15.34 18.25 -2.29
N ALA A 82 15.67 17.31 -1.44
CA ALA A 82 16.59 17.48 -0.31
C ALA A 82 18.08 17.48 -0.71
N GLY A 83 18.42 17.25 -1.98
CA GLY A 83 19.80 17.29 -2.47
C GLY A 83 20.69 16.14 -1.99
N LEU A 84 20.11 15.00 -1.63
CA LEU A 84 20.88 13.85 -1.16
C LEU A 84 21.29 12.94 -2.32
N THR A 85 22.60 12.57 -2.37
CA THR A 85 23.08 11.55 -3.30
C THR A 85 22.54 10.16 -2.91
N PRO A 86 22.49 9.17 -3.83
CA PRO A 86 22.01 7.82 -3.51
C PRO A 86 22.73 7.21 -2.29
N LYS A 87 24.05 7.35 -2.20
CA LYS A 87 24.84 6.87 -1.06
C LYS A 87 24.44 7.55 0.26
N LYS A 88 24.25 8.88 0.25
CA LYS A 88 23.80 9.61 1.45
C LYS A 88 22.39 9.20 1.87
N GLN A 89 21.51 8.92 0.90
CA GLN A 89 20.15 8.41 1.18
C GLN A 89 20.24 7.05 1.85
N LEU A 90 21.01 6.09 1.30
CA LEU A 90 21.19 4.74 1.89
C LEU A 90 21.69 4.81 3.33
N ASN A 91 22.71 5.64 3.61
CA ASN A 91 23.23 5.79 4.97
C ASN A 91 22.17 6.30 5.96
N LYS A 92 21.39 7.32 5.57
CA LYS A 92 20.31 7.86 6.43
C LYS A 92 19.16 6.86 6.57
N ILE A 93 18.80 6.13 5.52
CA ILE A 93 17.81 5.06 5.53
C ILE A 93 18.23 3.96 6.50
N ALA A 94 19.49 3.48 6.44
CA ALA A 94 19.99 2.45 7.33
C ALA A 94 19.84 2.85 8.80
N VAL A 95 20.28 4.05 9.17
CA VAL A 95 20.17 4.55 10.55
C VAL A 95 18.69 4.55 11.00
N LYS A 96 17.79 5.15 10.20
CA LYS A 96 16.37 5.24 10.58
C LYS A 96 15.66 3.88 10.58
N ALA A 97 16.01 2.99 9.64
CA ALA A 97 15.43 1.63 9.59
C ALA A 97 15.85 0.78 10.79
N HIS A 98 17.14 0.84 11.20
CA HIS A 98 17.62 0.17 12.43
C HIS A 98 16.87 0.67 13.68
N GLU A 99 16.71 1.99 13.81
CA GLU A 99 15.93 2.59 14.89
C GLU A 99 14.49 2.06 14.91
N LEU A 100 13.78 2.15 13.80
CA LEU A 100 12.37 1.76 13.70
C LEU A 100 12.16 0.26 13.94
N MET A 101 13.05 -0.60 13.41
CA MET A 101 12.96 -2.04 13.65
C MET A 101 13.23 -2.37 15.13
N THR A 102 14.15 -1.65 15.79
CA THR A 102 14.36 -1.79 17.23
C THR A 102 13.11 -1.41 18.01
N VAL A 103 12.47 -0.30 17.67
CA VAL A 103 11.21 0.13 18.29
C VAL A 103 10.10 -0.90 18.05
N GLN A 104 9.98 -1.44 16.84
CA GLN A 104 8.99 -2.46 16.51
C GLN A 104 9.13 -3.71 17.39
N TYR A 105 10.36 -4.26 17.48
CA TYR A 105 10.59 -5.46 18.28
C TYR A 105 10.42 -5.22 19.78
N ASN A 106 10.83 -4.05 20.25
CA ASN A 106 10.56 -3.63 21.63
C ASN A 106 9.05 -3.55 21.92
N THR A 107 8.28 -2.94 21.00
CA THR A 107 6.80 -2.86 21.10
C THR A 107 6.18 -4.25 21.14
N PHE A 108 6.61 -5.14 20.25
CA PHE A 108 6.09 -6.51 20.21
C PHE A 108 6.42 -7.30 21.46
N LYS A 109 7.71 -7.34 21.84
CA LYS A 109 8.22 -8.19 22.92
C LYS A 109 7.79 -7.72 24.32
N ASN A 110 7.86 -6.39 24.57
CA ASN A 110 7.72 -5.87 25.92
C ASN A 110 6.31 -5.29 26.22
N TYR A 111 5.48 -5.11 25.21
CA TYR A 111 4.13 -4.56 25.41
C TYR A 111 3.03 -5.49 24.86
N VAL A 112 3.13 -5.91 23.59
CA VAL A 112 2.05 -6.67 22.93
C VAL A 112 2.02 -8.13 23.41
N LEU A 113 3.17 -8.82 23.45
CA LEU A 113 3.21 -10.22 23.93
C LEU A 113 2.74 -10.36 25.38
N PRO A 114 3.22 -9.57 26.34
CA PRO A 114 2.73 -9.66 27.72
C PRO A 114 1.23 -9.38 27.84
N ALA A 115 0.69 -8.44 27.04
CA ALA A 115 -0.73 -8.16 27.03
C ALA A 115 -1.55 -9.36 26.47
N LEU A 116 -1.04 -10.06 25.46
CA LEU A 116 -1.65 -11.29 24.94
C LEU A 116 -1.64 -12.42 25.99
N GLU A 117 -0.56 -12.56 26.76
CA GLU A 117 -0.46 -13.54 27.83
C GLU A 117 -1.54 -13.31 28.92
N LEU A 118 -1.83 -12.04 29.25
CA LEU A 118 -2.91 -11.69 30.18
C LEU A 118 -4.29 -12.11 29.66
N GLU A 119 -4.49 -12.12 28.35
CA GLU A 119 -5.71 -12.60 27.68
C GLU A 119 -5.71 -14.11 27.45
N GLY A 120 -4.70 -14.84 27.96
CA GLY A 120 -4.59 -16.28 27.81
C GLY A 120 -4.04 -16.76 26.48
N ILE A 121 -3.42 -15.88 25.70
CA ILE A 121 -2.75 -16.17 24.44
C ILE A 121 -1.24 -16.18 24.68
N GLU A 122 -0.63 -17.35 24.76
CA GLU A 122 0.73 -17.54 25.24
C GLU A 122 1.63 -18.15 24.18
N ARG A 123 2.74 -17.45 23.86
CA ARG A 123 3.81 -18.02 23.02
C ARG A 123 4.77 -18.80 23.90
N LEU A 124 4.98 -20.09 23.56
CA LEU A 124 5.97 -20.93 24.21
C LEU A 124 7.22 -21.09 23.33
N THR A 125 8.37 -21.23 23.97
CA THR A 125 9.61 -21.70 23.33
C THR A 125 9.73 -23.21 23.51
N PHE A 126 10.66 -23.86 22.79
CA PHE A 126 10.85 -25.29 22.90
C PHE A 126 11.22 -25.77 24.31
N HIS A 127 11.84 -24.89 25.11
CA HIS A 127 12.22 -25.19 26.50
C HIS A 127 11.06 -25.11 27.48
N ASP A 128 10.04 -24.34 27.16
CA ASP A 128 8.87 -24.09 28.04
C ASP A 128 7.80 -25.20 27.92
N LEU A 129 7.96 -26.14 26.98
CA LEU A 129 6.98 -27.19 26.72
C LEU A 129 6.89 -28.18 27.89
N THR A 130 5.66 -28.48 28.30
CA THR A 130 5.37 -29.60 29.18
C THR A 130 5.71 -30.94 28.51
N LYS A 131 5.74 -32.03 29.28
CA LYS A 131 6.01 -33.35 28.72
C LYS A 131 4.99 -33.71 27.64
N GLU A 132 3.71 -33.51 27.91
CA GLU A 132 2.60 -33.81 26.97
C GLU A 132 2.71 -32.97 25.69
N GLN A 133 2.98 -31.66 25.83
CA GLN A 133 3.19 -30.76 24.70
C GLN A 133 4.41 -31.17 23.87
N ARG A 134 5.46 -31.63 24.53
CA ARG A 134 6.68 -32.09 23.84
C ARG A 134 6.43 -33.39 23.07
N GLU A 135 5.69 -34.34 23.62
CA GLU A 135 5.29 -35.56 22.94
C GLU A 135 4.40 -35.24 21.73
N PHE A 136 3.43 -34.35 21.89
CA PHE A 136 2.60 -33.87 20.77
C PHE A 136 3.43 -33.20 19.65
N ILE A 137 4.36 -32.31 20.01
CA ILE A 137 5.18 -31.59 19.03
C ILE A 137 6.17 -32.51 18.34
N GLU A 138 6.68 -33.53 19.02
CA GLU A 138 7.58 -34.52 18.42
C GLU A 138 6.85 -35.39 17.38
N GLU A 139 5.64 -35.86 17.68
CA GLU A 139 4.79 -36.58 16.73
C GLU A 139 4.42 -35.68 15.54
N TYR A 140 4.01 -34.45 15.80
CA TYR A 140 3.70 -33.46 14.76
C TYR A 140 4.90 -33.15 13.86
N PHE A 141 6.11 -33.05 14.44
CA PHE A 141 7.33 -32.88 13.70
C PHE A 141 7.61 -34.07 12.78
N ASP A 142 7.57 -35.28 13.32
CA ASP A 142 7.91 -36.50 12.56
C ASP A 142 6.90 -36.77 11.43
N GLU A 143 5.63 -36.49 11.62
CA GLU A 143 4.58 -36.77 10.65
C GLU A 143 4.32 -35.63 9.65
N GLN A 144 4.36 -34.38 10.09
CA GLN A 144 3.89 -33.23 9.29
C GLN A 144 5.03 -32.31 8.82
N ILE A 145 6.11 -32.17 9.59
CA ILE A 145 7.18 -31.22 9.30
C ILE A 145 8.36 -31.92 8.63
N PHE A 146 8.89 -32.98 9.24
CA PHE A 146 10.10 -33.67 8.77
C PHE A 146 10.04 -34.11 7.31
N PRO A 147 8.93 -34.69 6.79
CA PRO A 147 8.84 -35.12 5.40
C PRO A 147 8.90 -33.97 4.37
N VAL A 148 8.61 -32.74 4.80
CA VAL A 148 8.59 -31.54 3.94
C VAL A 148 9.97 -30.85 3.91
N LEU A 149 10.82 -31.11 4.91
CA LEU A 149 12.13 -30.47 5.03
C LEU A 149 13.16 -31.09 4.10
N THR A 150 14.02 -30.22 3.55
CA THR A 150 15.19 -30.62 2.76
C THR A 150 16.44 -29.97 3.36
N PRO A 151 17.06 -30.59 4.38
CA PRO A 151 18.29 -30.09 4.96
C PRO A 151 19.45 -30.24 3.97
N VAL A 152 20.28 -29.20 3.87
CA VAL A 152 21.47 -29.18 3.00
C VAL A 152 22.73 -29.00 3.84
N ALA A 153 23.66 -29.96 3.77
CA ALA A 153 25.01 -29.78 4.31
C ALA A 153 25.93 -29.28 3.19
N ILE A 154 26.50 -28.10 3.39
CA ILE A 154 27.31 -27.41 2.38
C ILE A 154 28.72 -27.95 2.37
N ASP A 155 29.21 -28.32 1.19
CA ASP A 155 30.58 -28.75 0.92
C ASP A 155 30.96 -28.43 -0.54
N ALA A 156 32.13 -28.90 -0.98
CA ALA A 156 32.63 -28.66 -2.35
C ALA A 156 31.69 -29.18 -3.46
N TYR A 157 30.82 -30.14 -3.17
CA TYR A 157 29.87 -30.72 -4.12
C TYR A 157 28.44 -30.11 -3.98
N ARG A 158 28.18 -29.50 -2.84
CA ARG A 158 26.90 -28.89 -2.49
C ARG A 158 27.15 -27.45 -2.05
N PRO A 159 27.22 -26.51 -3.00
CA PRO A 159 27.46 -25.10 -2.71
C PRO A 159 26.29 -24.49 -1.92
N PHE A 160 26.51 -23.30 -1.39
CA PHE A 160 25.45 -22.54 -0.69
C PHE A 160 24.19 -22.47 -1.56
N PRO A 161 23.02 -22.90 -1.04
CA PRO A 161 21.80 -22.96 -1.82
C PRO A 161 21.31 -21.56 -2.19
N MET A 162 20.66 -21.46 -3.33
CA MET A 162 20.00 -20.24 -3.75
C MET A 162 18.69 -20.06 -2.98
N LEU A 163 18.71 -19.24 -1.92
CA LEU A 163 17.58 -19.01 -1.04
C LEU A 163 16.63 -17.97 -1.62
N LEU A 164 15.33 -18.24 -1.49
CA LEU A 164 14.26 -17.39 -2.04
C LEU A 164 14.18 -16.06 -1.31
N ASN A 165 13.66 -15.04 -2.01
CA ASN A 165 13.33 -13.75 -1.41
C ASN A 165 12.33 -13.93 -0.26
N LYS A 166 12.59 -13.27 0.87
CA LYS A 166 11.82 -13.32 2.13
C LYS A 166 11.77 -14.69 2.81
N SER A 167 12.55 -15.68 2.37
CA SER A 167 12.61 -16.98 3.04
C SER A 167 13.23 -16.87 4.43
N LEU A 168 12.62 -17.56 5.40
CA LEU A 168 13.17 -17.79 6.72
C LEU A 168 13.99 -19.08 6.68
N ASN A 169 15.22 -19.03 7.22
CA ASN A 169 16.17 -20.10 7.13
C ASN A 169 16.86 -20.33 8.47
N LEU A 170 17.29 -21.55 8.70
CA LEU A 170 18.10 -21.97 9.83
C LEU A 170 19.47 -22.40 9.30
N ALA A 171 20.52 -21.89 9.91
CA ALA A 171 21.90 -22.28 9.62
C ALA A 171 22.58 -22.83 10.88
N THR A 172 23.33 -23.89 10.74
CA THR A 172 24.03 -24.52 11.86
C THR A 172 25.39 -25.03 11.45
N ILE A 173 26.32 -25.06 12.40
CA ILE A 173 27.62 -25.71 12.23
C ILE A 173 27.50 -27.17 12.65
N LEU A 174 27.92 -28.06 11.76
CA LEU A 174 27.87 -29.49 11.91
C LEU A 174 29.28 -30.04 12.14
N TYR A 175 29.45 -30.83 13.19
CA TYR A 175 30.69 -31.54 13.49
C TYR A 175 30.52 -33.04 13.18
N ASP A 176 31.48 -33.65 12.45
CA ASP A 176 31.47 -35.09 12.19
C ASP A 176 31.80 -35.86 13.47
N GLU A 177 30.88 -36.68 13.96
CA GLU A 177 31.07 -37.45 15.19
C GLU A 177 32.22 -38.48 15.12
N LYS A 178 32.58 -38.90 13.91
CA LYS A 178 33.62 -39.92 13.69
C LYS A 178 35.02 -39.33 13.54
N GLN A 179 35.16 -38.00 13.41
CA GLN A 179 36.41 -37.31 13.15
C GLN A 179 36.69 -36.19 14.18
N ALA A 180 36.31 -36.42 15.42
CA ALA A 180 36.36 -35.44 16.52
C ALA A 180 37.77 -34.94 16.90
N GLU A 181 38.84 -35.54 16.35
CA GLU A 181 40.22 -35.17 16.66
C GLU A 181 40.85 -34.13 15.70
N GLU A 182 40.21 -33.82 14.58
CA GLU A 182 40.65 -32.75 13.67
C GLU A 182 39.78 -31.50 13.80
N GLU A 183 40.26 -30.50 14.53
CA GLU A 183 39.55 -29.22 14.82
C GLU A 183 39.02 -28.42 13.61
N ASN A 184 39.28 -28.87 12.37
CA ASN A 184 39.07 -28.06 11.17
C ASN A 184 38.03 -28.60 10.15
N ARG A 185 37.23 -29.63 10.47
CA ARG A 185 36.23 -30.16 9.51
C ARG A 185 34.79 -29.91 9.98
N THR A 186 34.40 -28.62 10.05
CA THR A 186 33.04 -28.25 10.23
C THR A 186 32.35 -28.11 8.87
N LYS A 187 31.04 -28.50 8.79
CA LYS A 187 30.16 -28.21 7.65
C LYS A 187 29.10 -27.24 8.08
N LEU A 188 28.62 -26.44 7.14
CA LEU A 188 27.42 -25.62 7.35
C LEU A 188 26.19 -26.42 6.96
N GLY A 189 25.22 -26.54 7.85
CA GLY A 189 23.89 -27.05 7.58
C GLY A 189 22.91 -25.90 7.34
N ILE A 190 22.09 -25.97 6.29
CA ILE A 190 21.02 -25.01 6.00
C ILE A 190 19.70 -25.76 5.92
N VAL A 191 18.68 -25.22 6.58
CA VAL A 191 17.28 -25.68 6.50
C VAL A 191 16.40 -24.48 6.21
N GLN A 192 15.71 -24.49 5.07
CA GLN A 192 14.69 -23.48 4.79
C GLN A 192 13.40 -23.84 5.53
N VAL A 193 12.81 -22.88 6.25
CA VAL A 193 11.52 -23.04 6.90
C VAL A 193 10.42 -23.01 5.81
N PRO A 194 9.61 -24.07 5.67
CA PRO A 194 8.60 -24.14 4.60
C PRO A 194 7.47 -23.13 4.80
N SER A 195 7.26 -22.27 3.83
CA SER A 195 6.18 -21.26 3.87
C SER A 195 4.78 -21.85 3.65
N LEU A 196 4.69 -23.10 3.19
CA LEU A 196 3.41 -23.82 3.00
C LEU A 196 2.86 -24.40 4.29
N LEU A 197 3.71 -24.62 5.29
CA LEU A 197 3.30 -25.07 6.61
C LEU A 197 2.84 -23.91 7.47
N GLU A 198 1.89 -24.21 8.38
CA GLU A 198 1.45 -23.23 9.35
C GLU A 198 2.58 -22.82 10.30
N ARG A 199 2.84 -21.52 10.41
CA ARG A 199 3.93 -21.02 11.25
C ARG A 199 3.58 -21.04 12.74
N PHE A 200 2.30 -20.87 13.10
CA PHE A 200 1.79 -20.92 14.47
C PHE A 200 1.17 -22.28 14.75
N ILE A 201 1.87 -23.12 15.50
CA ILE A 201 1.41 -24.44 15.89
C ILE A 201 0.77 -24.35 17.27
N PHE A 202 -0.57 -24.50 17.33
CA PHE A 202 -1.30 -24.48 18.59
C PHE A 202 -1.10 -25.79 19.34
N LEU A 203 -0.83 -25.65 20.63
CA LEU A 203 -0.50 -26.75 21.53
C LEU A 203 -1.71 -27.18 22.36
N PRO A 204 -1.79 -28.44 22.79
CA PRO A 204 -2.74 -28.84 23.80
C PRO A 204 -2.66 -27.93 25.02
N SER A 205 -3.79 -27.37 25.44
CA SER A 205 -3.89 -26.46 26.57
C SER A 205 -5.20 -26.66 27.32
N GLU A 206 -5.19 -26.42 28.63
CA GLU A 206 -6.38 -26.52 29.47
C GLU A 206 -7.23 -25.24 29.40
N GLY A 207 -8.55 -25.42 29.35
CA GLY A 207 -9.52 -24.33 29.39
C GLY A 207 -9.55 -23.48 28.10
N GLN A 208 -9.78 -22.16 28.24
CA GLN A 208 -9.86 -21.20 27.13
C GLN A 208 -8.50 -20.57 26.74
N LYS A 209 -7.39 -21.17 27.19
CA LYS A 209 -6.05 -20.66 26.87
C LYS A 209 -5.60 -21.17 25.50
N HIS A 210 -4.99 -20.28 24.73
CA HIS A 210 -4.40 -20.60 23.43
C HIS A 210 -2.87 -20.49 23.49
N LYS A 211 -2.22 -21.65 23.67
CA LYS A 211 -0.75 -21.71 23.67
C LYS A 211 -0.26 -22.11 22.28
N PHE A 212 0.79 -21.49 21.81
CA PHE A 212 1.38 -21.79 20.52
C PHE A 212 2.90 -21.75 20.54
N ILE A 213 3.52 -22.48 19.62
CA ILE A 213 4.95 -22.46 19.32
C ILE A 213 5.15 -22.12 17.84
N LEU A 214 6.28 -21.49 17.50
CA LEU A 214 6.61 -21.17 16.12
C LEU A 214 7.25 -22.37 15.41
N LEU A 215 6.96 -22.54 14.13
CA LEU A 215 7.48 -23.61 13.29
C LEU A 215 9.02 -23.66 13.31
N GLU A 216 9.68 -22.48 13.23
CA GLU A 216 11.13 -22.40 13.31
C GLU A 216 11.70 -22.79 14.68
N ASP A 217 10.95 -22.60 15.77
CA ASP A 217 11.34 -23.05 17.10
C ASP A 217 11.31 -24.59 17.18
N VAL A 218 10.28 -25.20 16.58
CA VAL A 218 10.14 -26.66 16.50
C VAL A 218 11.25 -27.26 15.64
N ILE A 219 11.48 -26.72 14.44
CA ILE A 219 12.56 -27.21 13.55
C ILE A 219 13.93 -27.06 14.24
N SER A 220 14.17 -25.94 14.93
CA SER A 220 15.41 -25.70 15.69
C SER A 220 15.62 -26.76 16.78
N GLY A 221 14.55 -27.11 17.53
CA GLY A 221 14.58 -28.11 18.59
C GLY A 221 14.90 -29.53 18.10
N PHE A 222 14.45 -29.86 16.88
CA PHE A 222 14.67 -31.19 16.26
C PHE A 222 15.73 -31.22 15.18
N THR A 223 16.59 -30.18 15.09
CA THR A 223 17.67 -30.10 14.07
C THR A 223 18.57 -31.33 14.10
N HIS A 224 18.79 -31.96 15.26
CA HIS A 224 19.56 -33.18 15.42
C HIS A 224 18.95 -34.37 14.64
N LYS A 225 17.66 -34.44 14.45
CA LYS A 225 16.98 -35.48 13.64
C LYS A 225 17.25 -35.26 12.13
N LEU A 226 17.50 -34.00 11.71
CA LEU A 226 17.73 -33.65 10.30
C LEU A 226 19.14 -33.98 9.83
N PHE A 227 20.14 -33.89 10.70
CA PHE A 227 21.54 -34.08 10.39
C PHE A 227 22.14 -35.29 11.15
N THR A 228 21.57 -36.46 10.91
CA THR A 228 22.00 -37.70 11.56
C THR A 228 23.47 -38.01 11.26
N GLY A 229 24.25 -38.35 12.32
CA GLY A 229 25.68 -38.58 12.22
C GLY A 229 26.56 -37.34 12.35
N TYR A 230 25.92 -36.17 12.60
CA TYR A 230 26.61 -34.93 12.93
C TYR A 230 26.14 -34.43 14.29
N LYS A 231 27.08 -33.86 15.03
CA LYS A 231 26.75 -33.05 16.21
C LYS A 231 26.40 -31.65 15.78
N VAL A 232 25.21 -31.19 16.09
CA VAL A 232 24.72 -29.83 15.83
C VAL A 232 25.25 -28.90 16.93
N SER A 233 25.85 -27.76 16.57
CA SER A 233 26.40 -26.79 17.51
C SER A 233 25.29 -25.79 17.95
N SER A 234 25.04 -24.82 17.14
CA SER A 234 24.01 -23.76 17.35
C SER A 234 23.14 -23.63 16.13
N VAL A 235 21.95 -23.09 16.31
CA VAL A 235 21.03 -22.84 15.19
C VAL A 235 20.81 -21.33 15.07
N THR A 236 21.41 -20.72 14.05
CA THR A 236 21.26 -19.31 13.72
C THR A 236 20.07 -19.14 12.76
N ARG A 237 19.12 -18.30 13.14
CA ARG A 237 17.96 -17.96 12.30
C ARG A 237 18.29 -16.74 11.46
N PHE A 238 17.96 -16.78 10.17
CA PHE A 238 18.18 -15.64 9.30
C PHE A 238 17.10 -15.56 8.20
N ARG A 239 16.90 -14.33 7.70
CA ARG A 239 15.95 -14.01 6.64
C ARG A 239 16.60 -13.07 5.64
N ILE A 240 16.34 -13.27 4.36
CA ILE A 240 16.93 -12.48 3.27
C ILE A 240 15.84 -11.71 2.56
N THR A 241 16.03 -10.41 2.36
CA THR A 241 15.24 -9.61 1.43
C THR A 241 16.06 -9.32 0.18
N ARG A 242 15.49 -9.58 -1.01
CA ARG A 242 16.16 -9.40 -2.29
C ARG A 242 15.57 -8.26 -3.10
N ASN A 243 16.35 -7.71 -4.02
CA ASN A 243 15.85 -6.80 -5.05
C ASN A 243 14.74 -7.51 -5.85
N ALA A 244 13.55 -6.94 -5.85
CA ALA A 244 12.37 -7.46 -6.54
C ALA A 244 11.76 -6.42 -7.51
N ASP A 245 12.47 -5.36 -7.82
CA ASP A 245 12.02 -4.39 -8.82
C ASP A 245 12.24 -4.96 -10.24
N LEU A 246 11.15 -5.03 -11.01
CA LEU A 246 11.18 -5.57 -12.37
C LEU A 246 11.62 -4.49 -13.35
N THR A 247 12.70 -4.71 -14.06
CA THR A 247 13.10 -3.91 -15.21
C THR A 247 12.51 -4.52 -16.46
N ILE A 248 11.41 -3.96 -16.96
CA ILE A 248 10.73 -4.44 -18.15
C ILE A 248 11.19 -3.60 -19.36
N HIS A 249 11.89 -4.24 -20.30
CA HIS A 249 12.27 -3.64 -21.57
C HIS A 249 11.10 -3.82 -22.57
N GLU A 250 10.32 -2.77 -22.77
CA GLU A 250 9.16 -2.78 -23.70
C GLU A 250 9.56 -2.58 -25.16
N GLU A 251 10.71 -1.95 -25.40
CA GLU A 251 11.19 -1.67 -26.76
C GLU A 251 11.48 -2.97 -27.52
N GLY A 252 10.81 -3.15 -28.66
CA GLY A 252 10.93 -4.35 -29.48
C GLY A 252 10.12 -5.56 -29.00
N ALA A 253 9.39 -5.46 -27.90
CA ALA A 253 8.52 -6.52 -27.42
C ALA A 253 7.28 -6.66 -28.32
N ARG A 254 7.15 -7.80 -29.03
CA ARG A 254 5.95 -8.12 -29.82
C ARG A 254 4.78 -8.60 -28.96
N ASP A 255 5.07 -9.06 -27.74
CA ASP A 255 4.10 -9.65 -26.81
C ASP A 255 4.55 -9.31 -25.38
N LEU A 256 3.95 -8.27 -24.79
CA LEU A 256 4.29 -7.76 -23.47
C LEU A 256 4.00 -8.81 -22.37
N LEU A 257 2.94 -9.60 -22.52
CA LEU A 257 2.56 -10.63 -21.55
C LEU A 257 3.68 -11.66 -21.39
N LYS A 258 4.26 -12.16 -22.49
CA LYS A 258 5.39 -13.12 -22.45
C LYS A 258 6.65 -12.53 -21.85
N VAL A 259 6.90 -11.24 -22.10
CA VAL A 259 8.05 -10.54 -21.49
C VAL A 259 7.91 -10.48 -19.98
N ILE A 260 6.73 -10.11 -19.50
CA ILE A 260 6.43 -10.05 -18.04
C ILE A 260 6.57 -11.43 -17.40
N GLU A 261 5.98 -12.47 -17.98
CA GLU A 261 6.12 -13.86 -17.49
C GLU A 261 7.58 -14.30 -17.35
N LYS A 262 8.44 -13.91 -18.29
CA LYS A 262 9.88 -14.20 -18.26
C LYS A 262 10.58 -13.44 -17.12
N GLU A 263 10.29 -12.15 -16.97
CA GLU A 263 10.92 -11.33 -15.92
C GLU A 263 10.45 -11.72 -14.52
N LEU A 264 9.19 -12.13 -14.35
CA LEU A 264 8.67 -12.66 -13.08
C LEU A 264 9.48 -13.86 -12.57
N LYS A 265 9.95 -14.74 -13.47
CA LYS A 265 10.81 -15.87 -13.09
C LYS A 265 12.16 -15.42 -12.57
N LYS A 266 12.74 -14.34 -13.09
CA LYS A 266 14.03 -13.79 -12.66
C LYS A 266 13.95 -13.06 -11.32
N ARG A 267 12.79 -12.46 -10.99
CA ARG A 267 12.55 -11.68 -9.77
C ARG A 267 12.89 -12.43 -8.49
N LYS A 268 12.76 -13.74 -8.48
CA LYS A 268 13.06 -14.60 -7.31
C LYS A 268 14.53 -14.56 -6.89
N TRP A 269 15.43 -14.11 -7.76
CA TRP A 269 16.89 -14.26 -7.68
C TRP A 269 17.64 -12.92 -7.70
N GLY A 270 17.02 -11.82 -7.33
CA GLY A 270 17.68 -10.52 -7.22
C GLY A 270 18.77 -10.50 -6.15
N ALA A 271 19.69 -9.52 -6.21
CA ALA A 271 20.71 -9.32 -5.19
C ALA A 271 20.10 -9.14 -3.80
N ALA A 272 20.77 -9.61 -2.75
CA ALA A 272 20.35 -9.37 -1.38
C ALA A 272 20.49 -7.89 -1.04
N VAL A 273 19.46 -7.33 -0.40
CA VAL A 273 19.40 -5.91 0.00
C VAL A 273 19.26 -5.73 1.50
N ARG A 274 18.85 -6.79 2.21
CA ARG A 274 18.76 -6.81 3.67
C ARG A 274 18.93 -8.25 4.17
N LEU A 275 19.69 -8.40 5.25
CA LEU A 275 19.84 -9.63 6.01
C LEU A 275 19.32 -9.39 7.43
N GLU A 276 18.30 -10.14 7.86
CA GLU A 276 17.80 -10.16 9.23
C GLU A 276 18.32 -11.41 9.93
N VAL A 277 18.89 -11.26 11.13
CA VAL A 277 19.48 -12.36 11.91
C VAL A 277 18.91 -12.33 13.33
N GLY A 278 18.45 -13.48 13.82
CA GLY A 278 18.01 -13.60 15.22
C GLY A 278 19.19 -13.46 16.18
N LYS A 279 19.08 -12.59 17.20
CA LYS A 279 20.14 -12.37 18.21
C LYS A 279 20.43 -13.59 19.06
N GLU A 280 19.45 -14.47 19.24
CA GLU A 280 19.62 -15.68 20.01
C GLU A 280 20.47 -16.71 19.26
N HIS A 281 21.49 -17.24 19.91
CA HIS A 281 22.32 -18.33 19.39
C HIS A 281 23.06 -18.06 18.06
N ILE A 282 23.52 -16.82 17.85
CA ILE A 282 24.32 -16.48 16.67
C ILE A 282 25.67 -17.22 16.71
N ASP A 283 26.00 -17.90 15.61
CA ASP A 283 27.36 -18.40 15.37
C ASP A 283 28.07 -17.40 14.44
N GLU A 284 29.19 -16.84 14.90
CA GLU A 284 29.95 -15.83 14.15
C GLU A 284 30.48 -16.37 12.81
N ARG A 285 30.77 -17.69 12.71
CA ARG A 285 31.19 -18.31 11.47
C ARG A 285 30.09 -18.36 10.44
N VAL A 286 28.86 -18.63 10.90
CA VAL A 286 27.65 -18.54 10.05
C VAL A 286 27.44 -17.11 9.58
N LEU A 287 27.55 -16.15 10.48
CA LEU A 287 27.38 -14.74 10.15
C LEU A 287 28.42 -14.28 9.12
N ALA A 288 29.70 -14.58 9.33
CA ALA A 288 30.77 -14.24 8.39
C ALA A 288 30.54 -14.82 6.99
N LEU A 289 30.08 -16.08 6.91
CA LEU A 289 29.78 -16.70 5.63
C LEU A 289 28.56 -16.04 4.95
N LEU A 290 27.51 -15.65 5.71
CA LEU A 290 26.36 -14.95 5.15
C LEU A 290 26.75 -13.58 4.57
N TYR A 291 27.66 -12.85 5.22
CA TYR A 291 28.21 -11.60 4.67
C TYR A 291 28.90 -11.82 3.31
N GLU A 292 29.74 -12.86 3.23
CA GLU A 292 30.49 -13.19 2.01
C GLU A 292 29.55 -13.64 0.87
N VAL A 293 28.68 -14.61 1.14
CA VAL A 293 27.83 -15.23 0.10
C VAL A 293 26.73 -14.31 -0.40
N LEU A 294 26.20 -13.46 0.47
CA LEU A 294 25.12 -12.53 0.14
C LEU A 294 25.65 -11.16 -0.31
N GLU A 295 26.96 -10.93 -0.21
CA GLU A 295 27.60 -9.65 -0.55
C GLU A 295 26.98 -8.44 0.17
N VAL A 296 26.55 -8.64 1.43
CA VAL A 296 25.94 -7.60 2.27
C VAL A 296 26.98 -6.92 3.16
N LYS A 297 26.70 -5.69 3.59
CA LYS A 297 27.56 -4.88 4.45
C LYS A 297 26.89 -4.70 5.81
N ASP A 298 27.62 -4.14 6.80
CA ASP A 298 27.10 -3.91 8.15
C ASP A 298 25.78 -3.14 8.16
N GLU A 299 25.65 -2.12 7.31
CA GLU A 299 24.44 -1.33 7.18
C GLU A 299 23.21 -2.11 6.67
N ASP A 300 23.43 -3.28 6.08
CA ASP A 300 22.38 -4.14 5.51
C ASP A 300 21.93 -5.25 6.47
N VAL A 301 22.64 -5.42 7.59
CA VAL A 301 22.42 -6.52 8.54
C VAL A 301 21.69 -6.03 9.78
N TYR A 302 20.56 -6.65 10.09
CA TYR A 302 19.64 -6.30 11.15
C TYR A 302 19.56 -7.44 12.18
N MET A 303 20.05 -7.17 13.40
CA MET A 303 20.05 -8.12 14.51
C MET A 303 18.73 -8.00 15.29
N MET A 304 17.87 -9.02 15.18
CA MET A 304 16.51 -9.00 15.73
C MET A 304 16.41 -9.75 17.06
N ASP A 305 15.82 -9.09 18.06
CA ASP A 305 15.58 -9.68 19.39
C ASP A 305 14.14 -10.25 19.45
N GLY A 306 13.91 -11.36 18.75
CA GLY A 306 12.63 -12.04 18.65
C GLY A 306 12.46 -12.82 17.34
N PRO A 307 11.23 -13.26 17.02
CA PRO A 307 10.95 -14.01 15.79
C PRO A 307 11.18 -13.13 14.57
N LEU A 308 11.86 -13.68 13.57
CA LEU A 308 12.03 -12.97 12.29
C LEU A 308 10.72 -12.95 11.50
N ASP A 309 10.59 -11.99 10.58
CA ASP A 309 9.42 -11.87 9.73
C ASP A 309 8.09 -11.72 10.50
N LEU A 310 7.89 -10.56 11.10
CA LEU A 310 6.65 -10.27 11.82
C LEU A 310 5.42 -10.08 10.91
N THR A 311 5.57 -10.22 9.58
CA THR A 311 4.40 -10.27 8.67
C THR A 311 3.51 -11.47 8.96
N CYS A 312 4.06 -12.53 9.56
CA CYS A 312 3.30 -13.72 9.98
C CYS A 312 2.17 -13.41 10.98
N LEU A 313 2.27 -12.30 11.73
CA LEU A 313 1.25 -11.93 12.71
C LEU A 313 -0.14 -11.71 12.10
N PHE A 314 -0.24 -11.47 10.78
CA PHE A 314 -1.53 -11.50 10.09
C PHE A 314 -2.23 -12.85 10.17
N SER A 315 -1.49 -13.96 10.08
CA SER A 315 -2.08 -15.29 10.19
C SER A 315 -2.52 -15.60 11.62
N LEU A 316 -1.77 -15.13 12.62
CA LEU A 316 -2.15 -15.21 14.02
C LEU A 316 -3.42 -14.40 14.30
N TYR A 317 -3.47 -13.14 13.81
CA TYR A 317 -4.66 -12.30 13.88
C TYR A 317 -5.90 -13.02 13.32
N LYS A 318 -5.81 -13.57 12.12
CA LYS A 318 -6.93 -14.26 11.47
C LYS A 318 -7.45 -15.46 12.28
N LYS A 319 -6.57 -16.18 12.99
CA LYS A 319 -6.95 -17.31 13.83
C LYS A 319 -7.58 -16.88 15.15
N LEU A 320 -7.06 -15.80 15.75
CA LEU A 320 -7.51 -15.36 17.07
C LEU A 320 -8.71 -14.41 17.04
N ALA A 321 -8.84 -13.57 16.00
CA ALA A 321 -9.90 -12.57 15.92
C ALA A 321 -11.33 -13.14 16.10
N PRO A 322 -11.70 -14.30 15.52
CA PRO A 322 -13.02 -14.90 15.76
C PRO A 322 -13.24 -15.43 17.18
N LEU A 323 -12.16 -15.64 17.92
CA LEU A 323 -12.19 -16.21 19.28
C LEU A 323 -12.15 -15.14 20.37
N TYR A 324 -11.67 -13.94 20.03
CA TYR A 324 -11.44 -12.83 20.94
C TYR A 324 -12.03 -11.53 20.38
N GLU A 325 -13.34 -11.49 20.21
CA GLU A 325 -14.06 -10.35 19.62
C GLU A 325 -13.82 -9.01 20.36
N HIS A 326 -13.56 -9.07 21.67
CA HIS A 326 -13.26 -7.89 22.49
C HIS A 326 -11.86 -7.31 22.23
N LEU A 327 -10.98 -8.04 21.54
CA LEU A 327 -9.62 -7.62 21.19
C LEU A 327 -9.47 -7.11 19.76
N VAL A 328 -10.57 -6.96 19.04
CA VAL A 328 -10.63 -6.41 17.67
C VAL A 328 -11.57 -5.21 17.61
N TYR A 329 -11.44 -4.40 16.57
CA TYR A 329 -12.41 -3.34 16.33
C TYR A 329 -13.83 -3.91 16.16
N PRO A 330 -14.87 -3.28 16.75
CA PRO A 330 -16.25 -3.65 16.48
C PRO A 330 -16.53 -3.64 14.98
N ALA A 331 -17.28 -4.62 14.49
CA ALA A 331 -17.68 -4.63 13.08
C ALA A 331 -18.54 -3.40 12.78
N LEU A 332 -18.15 -2.65 11.73
CA LEU A 332 -18.94 -1.55 11.19
C LEU A 332 -19.46 -2.00 9.82
N ILE A 333 -20.76 -1.99 9.67
CA ILE A 333 -21.44 -2.46 8.45
C ILE A 333 -21.57 -1.27 7.49
N PRO A 334 -21.02 -1.35 6.26
CA PRO A 334 -21.22 -0.33 5.25
C PRO A 334 -22.71 -0.11 5.00
N GLN A 335 -23.17 1.13 4.97
CA GLN A 335 -24.56 1.48 4.77
C GLN A 335 -24.90 1.60 3.28
N PRO A 336 -26.17 1.53 2.87
CA PRO A 336 -26.58 1.94 1.54
C PRO A 336 -26.10 3.36 1.23
N PRO A 337 -25.73 3.67 -0.02
CA PRO A 337 -25.36 5.03 -0.40
C PRO A 337 -26.53 6.01 -0.21
N GLN A 338 -26.21 7.22 0.19
CA GLN A 338 -27.22 8.28 0.38
C GLN A 338 -28.01 8.58 -0.91
N ASP A 339 -27.40 8.43 -2.07
CA ASP A 339 -27.97 8.78 -3.37
C ASP A 339 -28.63 7.58 -4.08
N LEU A 340 -28.63 6.39 -3.46
CA LEU A 340 -29.15 5.15 -4.09
C LEU A 340 -29.62 4.18 -3.02
N SER A 341 -30.91 3.87 -2.97
CA SER A 341 -31.44 2.81 -2.10
C SER A 341 -31.19 1.42 -2.67
N ASP A 342 -31.25 0.38 -1.82
CA ASP A 342 -30.95 -1.02 -2.21
C ASP A 342 -31.94 -1.58 -3.27
N GLU A 343 -33.13 -1.01 -3.41
CA GLU A 343 -34.17 -1.46 -4.34
C GLU A 343 -34.15 -0.70 -5.68
N GLU A 344 -33.33 0.36 -5.82
CA GLU A 344 -33.29 1.20 -7.01
C GLU A 344 -32.34 0.66 -8.09
N ASP A 345 -32.75 0.75 -9.35
CA ASP A 345 -31.89 0.49 -10.51
C ASP A 345 -30.87 1.62 -10.68
N VAL A 346 -29.61 1.28 -10.63
CA VAL A 346 -28.50 2.23 -10.72
C VAL A 346 -28.50 3.05 -12.02
N PHE A 347 -28.96 2.47 -13.13
CA PHE A 347 -29.02 3.16 -14.43
C PHE A 347 -30.18 4.13 -14.51
N GLU A 348 -31.35 3.73 -14.03
CA GLU A 348 -32.51 4.62 -13.99
C GLU A 348 -32.25 5.78 -13.03
N LYS A 349 -31.65 5.50 -11.86
CA LYS A 349 -31.29 6.54 -10.89
C LYS A 349 -30.24 7.51 -11.47
N ALA A 350 -29.21 6.99 -12.16
CA ALA A 350 -28.21 7.82 -12.81
C ALA A 350 -28.76 8.70 -13.97
N LEU A 351 -29.92 8.37 -14.53
CA LEU A 351 -30.63 9.26 -15.45
C LEU A 351 -31.32 10.43 -14.76
N GLU A 352 -31.69 10.27 -13.48
CA GLU A 352 -32.32 11.32 -12.68
C GLU A 352 -31.30 12.30 -12.11
N HIS A 353 -30.25 11.78 -11.49
CA HIS A 353 -29.15 12.58 -10.90
C HIS A 353 -27.85 11.76 -10.82
N ASP A 354 -26.73 12.46 -10.59
CA ASP A 354 -25.45 11.82 -10.33
C ASP A 354 -25.48 11.07 -8.99
N ILE A 355 -24.66 10.02 -8.84
CA ILE A 355 -24.58 9.19 -7.62
C ILE A 355 -23.15 9.29 -7.07
N LEU A 356 -22.99 9.66 -5.81
CA LEU A 356 -21.72 9.72 -5.10
C LEU A 356 -21.66 8.59 -4.07
N LEU A 357 -20.60 7.81 -4.11
CA LEU A 357 -20.33 6.69 -3.20
C LEU A 357 -19.10 6.99 -2.36
N HIS A 358 -19.16 6.72 -1.04
CA HIS A 358 -18.04 6.94 -0.12
C HIS A 358 -17.71 5.69 0.67
N HIS A 359 -16.78 4.88 0.15
CA HIS A 359 -16.30 3.65 0.80
C HIS A 359 -15.30 3.95 1.91
N PRO A 360 -15.22 3.10 2.97
CA PRO A 360 -16.01 1.90 3.28
C PRO A 360 -17.29 2.22 4.09
N PHE A 361 -17.60 3.50 4.29
CA PHE A 361 -18.75 3.96 5.06
C PHE A 361 -20.06 3.59 4.38
N GLU A 362 -20.08 3.70 3.06
CA GLU A 362 -21.12 3.22 2.18
C GLU A 362 -20.65 2.00 1.39
N SER A 363 -21.60 1.13 1.02
CA SER A 363 -21.34 -0.14 0.34
C SER A 363 -20.66 0.04 -1.02
N PHE A 364 -19.74 -0.85 -1.35
CA PHE A 364 -19.16 -0.98 -2.69
C PHE A 364 -20.07 -1.77 -3.64
N GLN A 365 -21.14 -2.38 -3.13
CA GLN A 365 -22.02 -3.23 -3.91
C GLN A 365 -22.59 -2.54 -5.14
N PRO A 366 -23.01 -1.25 -5.12
CA PRO A 366 -23.49 -0.55 -6.31
C PRO A 366 -22.47 -0.50 -7.46
N VAL A 367 -21.16 -0.50 -7.19
CA VAL A 367 -20.14 -0.56 -8.23
C VAL A 367 -20.06 -1.95 -8.87
N VAL A 368 -20.26 -3.00 -8.07
CA VAL A 368 -20.36 -4.39 -8.57
C VAL A 368 -21.64 -4.55 -9.39
N ASP A 369 -22.75 -4.05 -8.88
CA ASP A 369 -24.08 -4.11 -9.54
C ASP A 369 -24.08 -3.34 -10.84
N PHE A 370 -23.44 -2.19 -10.91
CA PHE A 370 -23.28 -1.41 -12.14
C PHE A 370 -22.70 -2.24 -13.30
N VAL A 371 -21.74 -3.12 -13.04
CA VAL A 371 -21.15 -3.98 -14.06
C VAL A 371 -21.99 -5.25 -14.28
N ARG A 372 -22.54 -5.83 -13.22
CA ARG A 372 -23.38 -7.03 -13.28
C ARG A 372 -24.66 -6.78 -14.03
N ASP A 373 -25.37 -5.71 -13.68
CA ASP A 373 -26.65 -5.36 -14.30
C ASP A 373 -26.44 -4.93 -15.76
N ALA A 374 -25.31 -4.25 -16.08
CA ALA A 374 -24.90 -4.04 -17.46
C ALA A 374 -24.66 -5.35 -18.24
N ALA A 375 -24.15 -6.38 -17.59
CA ALA A 375 -23.95 -7.69 -18.21
C ALA A 375 -25.29 -8.39 -18.49
N ASP A 376 -26.31 -8.14 -17.65
CA ASP A 376 -27.61 -8.78 -17.74
C ASP A 376 -28.62 -8.02 -18.63
N ASP A 377 -28.57 -6.68 -18.68
CA ASP A 377 -29.47 -5.87 -19.50
C ASP A 377 -29.26 -6.11 -20.99
N SER A 378 -30.28 -6.66 -21.68
CA SER A 378 -30.25 -6.94 -23.12
C SER A 378 -30.09 -5.67 -24.01
N ASN A 379 -30.35 -4.49 -23.48
CA ASN A 379 -30.19 -3.22 -24.18
C ASN A 379 -28.76 -2.69 -24.14
N VAL A 380 -27.89 -3.22 -23.24
CA VAL A 380 -26.49 -2.84 -23.16
C VAL A 380 -25.74 -3.43 -24.34
N LEU A 381 -25.04 -2.57 -25.08
CA LEU A 381 -24.28 -2.92 -26.29
C LEU A 381 -22.80 -3.12 -25.99
N ALA A 382 -22.25 -2.30 -25.07
CA ALA A 382 -20.83 -2.32 -24.79
C ALA A 382 -20.53 -1.98 -23.31
N ILE A 383 -19.47 -2.60 -22.79
CA ILE A 383 -18.87 -2.29 -21.50
C ILE A 383 -17.37 -2.08 -21.73
N LYS A 384 -16.83 -0.96 -21.23
CA LYS A 384 -15.39 -0.69 -21.27
C LYS A 384 -14.89 -0.36 -19.88
N GLN A 385 -13.81 -1.00 -19.43
CA GLN A 385 -13.31 -0.84 -18.05
C GLN A 385 -11.79 -0.92 -17.96
N THR A 386 -11.22 -0.14 -17.02
CA THR A 386 -9.82 -0.25 -16.63
C THR A 386 -9.69 -1.07 -15.37
N LEU A 387 -8.71 -1.98 -15.30
CA LEU A 387 -8.38 -2.80 -14.14
C LEU A 387 -6.90 -2.64 -13.80
N TYR A 388 -6.62 -2.36 -12.52
CA TYR A 388 -5.25 -2.21 -12.02
C TYR A 388 -4.92 -3.27 -10.97
N ARG A 389 -5.74 -3.39 -9.94
CA ARG A 389 -5.61 -4.34 -8.84
C ARG A 389 -6.98 -4.86 -8.48
N VAL A 390 -7.20 -6.15 -8.71
CA VAL A 390 -8.48 -6.81 -8.47
C VAL A 390 -8.34 -7.91 -7.42
N SER A 391 -9.45 -8.28 -6.77
CA SER A 391 -9.49 -9.39 -5.82
C SER A 391 -9.26 -10.74 -6.50
N GLY A 392 -8.86 -11.75 -5.72
CA GLY A 392 -8.62 -13.11 -6.23
C GLY A 392 -9.87 -13.81 -6.76
N ASP A 393 -11.05 -13.45 -6.25
CA ASP A 393 -12.36 -13.92 -6.73
C ASP A 393 -13.25 -12.69 -6.98
N SER A 394 -12.96 -11.99 -8.09
CA SER A 394 -13.55 -10.70 -8.39
C SER A 394 -14.93 -10.84 -9.03
N PRO A 395 -16.02 -10.34 -8.39
CA PRO A 395 -17.35 -10.33 -8.97
C PRO A 395 -17.42 -9.47 -10.24
N ILE A 396 -16.59 -8.44 -10.35
CA ILE A 396 -16.50 -7.56 -11.53
C ILE A 396 -15.91 -8.33 -12.72
N ILE A 397 -14.85 -9.11 -12.52
CA ILE A 397 -14.27 -9.96 -13.56
C ILE A 397 -15.33 -10.97 -14.06
N GLN A 398 -16.06 -11.60 -13.15
CA GLN A 398 -17.13 -12.54 -13.52
C GLN A 398 -18.22 -11.86 -14.35
N ALA A 399 -18.67 -10.67 -13.94
CA ALA A 399 -19.67 -9.90 -14.69
C ALA A 399 -19.18 -9.53 -16.11
N LEU A 400 -17.92 -9.13 -16.27
CA LEU A 400 -17.34 -8.83 -17.60
C LEU A 400 -17.29 -10.06 -18.50
N LYS A 401 -16.94 -11.23 -17.93
CA LYS A 401 -16.95 -12.52 -18.68
C LYS A 401 -18.36 -12.85 -19.16
N VAL A 402 -19.35 -12.80 -18.26
CA VAL A 402 -20.77 -13.05 -18.59
C VAL A 402 -21.27 -12.09 -19.66
N ALA A 403 -20.90 -10.80 -19.60
CA ALA A 403 -21.26 -9.83 -20.62
C ALA A 403 -20.73 -10.21 -22.01
N ALA A 404 -19.46 -10.61 -22.10
CA ALA A 404 -18.85 -11.06 -23.37
C ALA A 404 -19.49 -12.34 -23.90
N GLU A 405 -19.75 -13.33 -23.03
CA GLU A 405 -20.46 -14.58 -23.40
C GLU A 405 -21.88 -14.32 -23.89
N LYS A 406 -22.55 -13.26 -23.43
CA LYS A 406 -23.86 -12.80 -23.93
C LYS A 406 -23.76 -11.98 -25.23
N GLY A 407 -22.56 -11.86 -25.82
CA GLY A 407 -22.34 -11.21 -27.11
C GLY A 407 -22.20 -9.69 -27.06
N LYS A 408 -22.05 -9.07 -25.88
CA LYS A 408 -21.77 -7.64 -25.73
C LYS A 408 -20.33 -7.33 -26.12
N GLN A 409 -20.08 -6.09 -26.58
CA GLN A 409 -18.72 -5.62 -26.84
C GLN A 409 -18.05 -5.24 -25.50
N VAL A 410 -17.18 -6.12 -24.99
CA VAL A 410 -16.47 -5.90 -23.73
C VAL A 410 -15.01 -5.60 -24.00
N THR A 411 -14.55 -4.40 -23.62
CA THR A 411 -13.15 -3.97 -23.75
C THR A 411 -12.58 -3.71 -22.35
N VAL A 412 -11.53 -4.41 -21.99
CA VAL A 412 -10.91 -4.30 -20.66
C VAL A 412 -9.44 -3.98 -20.82
N LEU A 413 -9.00 -2.86 -20.21
CA LEU A 413 -7.59 -2.61 -20.04
C LEU A 413 -7.14 -3.24 -18.71
N VAL A 414 -6.22 -4.21 -18.77
CA VAL A 414 -5.60 -4.84 -17.60
C VAL A 414 -4.17 -4.34 -17.48
N GLU A 415 -3.84 -3.64 -16.40
CA GLU A 415 -2.48 -3.14 -16.17
C GLU A 415 -1.56 -4.26 -15.69
N LEU A 416 -0.82 -4.87 -16.59
CA LEU A 416 0.07 -6.00 -16.32
C LEU A 416 1.28 -5.64 -15.47
N LYS A 417 1.66 -4.36 -15.39
CA LYS A 417 2.81 -3.86 -14.62
C LYS A 417 2.41 -3.36 -13.22
N ALA A 418 1.21 -3.74 -12.73
CA ALA A 418 0.81 -3.45 -11.35
C ALA A 418 1.72 -4.20 -10.39
N ARG A 419 2.56 -3.48 -9.64
CA ARG A 419 3.63 -4.05 -8.83
C ARG A 419 3.10 -5.05 -7.79
N PHE A 420 3.67 -6.25 -7.78
CA PHE A 420 3.33 -7.42 -6.98
C PHE A 420 1.97 -8.08 -7.31
N ASP A 421 1.20 -7.52 -8.24
CA ASP A 421 -0.02 -8.10 -8.78
C ASP A 421 0.15 -8.62 -10.22
N GLU A 422 1.38 -8.61 -10.74
CA GLU A 422 1.66 -8.96 -12.14
C GLU A 422 1.19 -10.37 -12.49
N GLU A 423 1.45 -11.37 -11.63
CA GLU A 423 1.01 -12.77 -11.86
C GLU A 423 -0.53 -12.86 -11.88
N ASN A 424 -1.18 -12.20 -10.92
CA ASN A 424 -2.64 -12.18 -10.84
C ASN A 424 -3.25 -11.49 -12.06
N ASN A 425 -2.70 -10.35 -12.48
CA ASN A 425 -3.22 -9.60 -13.62
C ASN A 425 -2.98 -10.33 -14.94
N VAL A 426 -1.87 -11.05 -15.10
CA VAL A 426 -1.63 -11.95 -16.25
C VAL A 426 -2.69 -13.06 -16.28
N HIS A 427 -3.01 -13.67 -15.14
CA HIS A 427 -4.06 -14.67 -15.05
C HIS A 427 -5.42 -14.12 -15.51
N TRP A 428 -5.85 -12.97 -14.95
CA TRP A 428 -7.12 -12.35 -15.30
C TRP A 428 -7.20 -11.88 -16.76
N ALA A 429 -6.09 -11.38 -17.31
CA ALA A 429 -6.04 -11.02 -18.74
C ALA A 429 -6.37 -12.22 -19.63
N LYS A 430 -5.79 -13.38 -19.35
CA LYS A 430 -6.06 -14.62 -20.09
C LYS A 430 -7.51 -15.11 -19.91
N GLU A 431 -8.03 -15.08 -18.70
CA GLU A 431 -9.42 -15.46 -18.42
C GLU A 431 -10.43 -14.60 -19.16
N LEU A 432 -10.21 -13.28 -19.20
CA LEU A 432 -11.05 -12.35 -19.94
C LEU A 432 -10.98 -12.59 -21.47
N GLU A 433 -9.79 -12.84 -22.03
CA GLU A 433 -9.65 -13.17 -23.44
C GLU A 433 -10.37 -14.47 -23.81
N GLN A 434 -10.25 -15.51 -22.98
CA GLN A 434 -10.93 -16.79 -23.20
C GLN A 434 -12.46 -16.65 -23.17
N ALA A 435 -12.99 -15.72 -22.39
CA ALA A 435 -14.42 -15.41 -22.37
C ALA A 435 -14.89 -14.54 -23.55
N GLY A 436 -13.98 -14.08 -24.41
CA GLY A 436 -14.29 -13.26 -25.57
C GLY A 436 -14.19 -11.74 -25.36
N CYS A 437 -13.62 -11.29 -24.26
CA CYS A 437 -13.33 -9.87 -24.05
C CYS A 437 -12.16 -9.39 -24.94
N HIS A 438 -12.24 -8.14 -25.41
CA HIS A 438 -11.09 -7.46 -25.99
C HIS A 438 -10.20 -6.91 -24.89
N VAL A 439 -9.02 -7.50 -24.68
CA VAL A 439 -8.10 -7.12 -23.59
C VAL A 439 -6.98 -6.23 -24.14
N ILE A 440 -6.72 -5.11 -23.44
CA ILE A 440 -5.61 -4.18 -23.70
C ILE A 440 -4.62 -4.32 -22.53
N TYR A 441 -3.34 -4.56 -22.83
CA TYR A 441 -2.29 -4.81 -21.81
C TYR A 441 -1.56 -3.55 -21.33
N GLY A 442 -2.27 -2.44 -21.27
CA GLY A 442 -1.72 -1.14 -20.87
C GLY A 442 -1.36 -0.24 -22.04
N VAL A 443 -0.73 0.89 -21.75
CA VAL A 443 -0.27 1.88 -22.74
C VAL A 443 1.26 1.89 -22.75
N SER A 444 1.86 1.96 -23.93
CA SER A 444 3.33 1.94 -24.11
C SER A 444 4.00 3.01 -23.25
N HIS A 445 5.05 2.61 -22.52
CA HIS A 445 5.85 3.44 -21.60
C HIS A 445 5.11 4.10 -20.43
N LEU A 446 3.79 3.88 -20.31
CA LEU A 446 2.97 4.38 -19.21
C LEU A 446 2.42 3.22 -18.37
N LYS A 447 2.01 3.51 -17.13
CA LYS A 447 1.19 2.60 -16.32
C LYS A 447 -0.20 3.18 -16.18
N THR A 448 -1.23 2.41 -16.52
CA THR A 448 -2.62 2.85 -16.37
C THR A 448 -3.07 2.67 -14.94
N HIS A 449 -3.42 3.80 -14.30
CA HIS A 449 -3.87 3.80 -12.90
C HIS A 449 -5.24 4.46 -12.72
N SER A 450 -5.87 4.91 -13.80
CA SER A 450 -7.25 5.42 -13.84
C SER A 450 -8.26 4.35 -13.46
N LYS A 451 -9.37 4.75 -12.84
CA LYS A 451 -10.52 3.91 -12.49
C LYS A 451 -11.74 4.47 -13.18
N ILE A 452 -12.10 3.88 -14.30
CA ILE A 452 -13.20 4.31 -15.14
C ILE A 452 -13.89 3.10 -15.79
N THR A 453 -15.22 3.13 -15.78
CA THR A 453 -16.07 2.17 -16.49
C THR A 453 -17.08 2.95 -17.33
N LEU A 454 -17.25 2.55 -18.59
CA LEU A 454 -18.24 3.08 -19.51
C LEU A 454 -19.19 1.95 -19.91
N VAL A 455 -20.49 2.17 -19.68
CA VAL A 455 -21.58 1.32 -20.17
C VAL A 455 -22.33 2.07 -21.27
N VAL A 456 -22.53 1.43 -22.41
CA VAL A 456 -23.28 1.97 -23.54
C VAL A 456 -24.55 1.15 -23.73
N ARG A 457 -25.71 1.77 -23.55
CA ARG A 457 -27.04 1.17 -23.66
C ARG A 457 -27.82 1.79 -24.81
N ARG A 458 -28.65 1.01 -25.48
CA ARG A 458 -29.61 1.50 -26.47
C ARG A 458 -31.02 1.23 -25.97
N LYS A 459 -31.75 2.26 -25.55
CA LYS A 459 -33.14 2.17 -25.07
C LYS A 459 -34.02 3.10 -25.90
N ASN A 460 -35.14 2.62 -26.40
CA ASN A 460 -36.08 3.39 -27.22
C ASN A 460 -35.42 4.11 -28.43
N GLY A 461 -34.47 3.45 -29.11
CA GLY A 461 -33.74 3.99 -30.25
C GLY A 461 -32.67 5.05 -29.94
N LYS A 462 -32.48 5.40 -28.66
CA LYS A 462 -31.47 6.36 -28.20
C LYS A 462 -30.28 5.65 -27.57
N ILE A 463 -29.10 6.22 -27.74
CA ILE A 463 -27.85 5.77 -27.08
C ILE A 463 -27.71 6.53 -25.76
N GLU A 464 -27.65 5.79 -24.69
CA GLU A 464 -27.35 6.26 -23.34
C GLU A 464 -25.94 5.82 -22.95
N ARG A 465 -25.23 6.66 -22.20
CA ARG A 465 -23.90 6.36 -21.67
C ARG A 465 -23.89 6.58 -20.17
N PHE A 466 -23.45 5.58 -19.45
CA PHE A 466 -23.28 5.64 -18.01
C PHE A 466 -21.79 5.48 -17.71
N VAL A 467 -21.27 6.36 -16.88
CA VAL A 467 -19.86 6.39 -16.55
C VAL A 467 -19.68 6.27 -15.05
N HIS A 468 -18.90 5.28 -14.62
CA HIS A 468 -18.37 5.24 -13.26
C HIS A 468 -16.92 5.75 -13.26
N LEU A 469 -16.61 6.67 -12.35
CA LEU A 469 -15.29 7.22 -12.11
C LEU A 469 -14.92 7.00 -10.64
N GLY A 470 -13.69 6.57 -10.35
CA GLY A 470 -13.30 6.27 -8.97
C GLY A 470 -11.92 6.79 -8.58
N THR A 471 -11.75 7.08 -7.30
CA THR A 471 -10.42 7.33 -6.71
C THR A 471 -9.72 6.03 -6.35
N GLY A 472 -10.48 4.97 -6.04
CA GLY A 472 -10.02 3.65 -5.62
C GLY A 472 -10.14 2.57 -6.69
N ASN A 473 -9.43 1.46 -6.48
CA ASN A 473 -9.42 0.32 -7.41
C ASN A 473 -10.77 -0.41 -7.44
N TYR A 474 -11.06 -1.09 -8.54
CA TYR A 474 -12.15 -2.05 -8.67
C TYR A 474 -11.84 -3.35 -7.92
N ASN A 475 -11.83 -3.27 -6.59
CA ASN A 475 -11.46 -4.37 -5.70
C ASN A 475 -12.35 -4.35 -4.47
N ASP A 476 -13.32 -5.24 -4.43
CA ASP A 476 -14.35 -5.38 -3.39
C ASP A 476 -13.75 -5.70 -2.00
N ALA A 477 -12.62 -6.41 -1.94
CA ALA A 477 -11.94 -6.71 -0.70
C ALA A 477 -11.26 -5.47 -0.08
N THR A 478 -10.54 -4.68 -0.90
CA THR A 478 -9.89 -3.45 -0.41
C THR A 478 -10.89 -2.32 -0.17
N ALA A 479 -12.02 -2.28 -0.86
CA ALA A 479 -13.08 -1.29 -0.65
C ALA A 479 -13.69 -1.34 0.76
N LYS A 480 -13.51 -2.44 1.49
CA LYS A 480 -13.91 -2.58 2.91
C LYS A 480 -12.89 -1.99 3.90
N LEU A 481 -11.69 -1.64 3.42
CA LEU A 481 -10.56 -1.23 4.26
C LEU A 481 -9.98 0.14 3.87
N TYR A 482 -10.24 0.62 2.65
CA TYR A 482 -9.71 1.86 2.09
C TYR A 482 -10.81 2.90 1.95
N THR A 483 -10.52 4.13 2.32
CA THR A 483 -11.44 5.24 2.07
C THR A 483 -11.28 5.69 0.62
N ASP A 484 -12.36 5.62 -0.17
CA ASP A 484 -12.38 6.04 -1.57
C ASP A 484 -13.75 6.58 -1.97
N PHE A 485 -13.78 7.29 -3.10
CA PHE A 485 -15.01 7.75 -3.73
C PHE A 485 -15.25 7.03 -5.05
N GLY A 486 -16.53 6.72 -5.29
CA GLY A 486 -17.08 6.38 -6.60
C GLY A 486 -18.07 7.47 -7.04
N TYR A 487 -18.13 7.75 -8.33
CA TYR A 487 -19.04 8.70 -8.93
C TYR A 487 -19.67 8.10 -10.17
N ILE A 488 -20.99 7.98 -10.21
CA ILE A 488 -21.75 7.46 -11.35
C ILE A 488 -22.56 8.58 -11.97
N THR A 489 -22.48 8.76 -13.28
CA THR A 489 -23.17 9.80 -14.01
C THR A 489 -23.61 9.32 -15.40
N SER A 490 -24.75 9.85 -15.86
CA SER A 490 -25.24 9.71 -17.23
C SER A 490 -25.10 10.99 -18.06
N ARG A 491 -24.45 12.03 -17.49
CA ARG A 491 -24.27 13.31 -18.22
C ARG A 491 -23.53 13.09 -19.53
N LYS A 492 -24.10 13.68 -20.59
CA LYS A 492 -23.65 13.48 -21.97
C LYS A 492 -22.15 13.75 -22.15
N ASP A 493 -21.65 14.84 -21.57
CA ASP A 493 -20.27 15.28 -21.75
C ASP A 493 -19.28 14.30 -21.08
N PHE A 494 -19.60 13.77 -19.90
CA PHE A 494 -18.82 12.69 -19.28
C PHE A 494 -18.83 11.40 -20.12
N GLY A 495 -19.99 11.08 -20.73
CA GLY A 495 -20.10 9.93 -21.63
C GLY A 495 -19.25 10.09 -22.90
N VAL A 496 -19.14 11.32 -23.44
CA VAL A 496 -18.24 11.64 -24.58
C VAL A 496 -16.78 11.51 -24.13
N ASP A 497 -16.44 12.08 -22.98
CA ASP A 497 -15.09 12.04 -22.41
C ASP A 497 -14.63 10.59 -22.16
N ALA A 498 -15.49 9.76 -21.56
CA ALA A 498 -15.19 8.35 -21.35
C ALA A 498 -14.98 7.60 -22.69
N THR A 499 -15.78 7.91 -23.70
CA THR A 499 -15.60 7.34 -25.04
C THR A 499 -14.24 7.72 -25.62
N ASN A 500 -13.88 9.00 -25.56
CA ASN A 500 -12.60 9.52 -26.03
C ASN A 500 -11.41 8.93 -25.26
N PHE A 501 -11.58 8.76 -23.94
CA PHE A 501 -10.57 8.15 -23.08
C PHE A 501 -10.28 6.69 -23.48
N PHE A 502 -11.30 5.87 -23.70
CA PHE A 502 -11.09 4.50 -24.15
C PHE A 502 -10.56 4.42 -25.59
N ASN A 503 -10.90 5.34 -26.47
CA ASN A 503 -10.30 5.45 -27.80
C ASN A 503 -8.80 5.80 -27.72
N TYR A 504 -8.38 6.63 -26.77
CA TYR A 504 -6.97 6.86 -26.48
C TYR A 504 -6.27 5.59 -25.98
N LEU A 505 -6.86 4.89 -25.01
CA LEU A 505 -6.28 3.65 -24.47
C LEU A 505 -6.13 2.55 -25.53
N SER A 506 -7.02 2.50 -26.52
CA SER A 506 -6.95 1.55 -27.62
C SER A 506 -5.99 1.96 -28.75
N GLY A 507 -5.31 3.09 -28.61
CA GLY A 507 -4.33 3.57 -29.59
C GLY A 507 -4.93 4.27 -30.81
N TYR A 508 -6.23 4.56 -30.80
CA TYR A 508 -6.90 5.23 -31.94
C TYR A 508 -6.52 6.71 -32.04
N THR A 509 -6.24 7.39 -30.92
CA THR A 509 -5.85 8.80 -30.89
C THR A 509 -4.67 9.03 -29.95
N THR A 510 -3.81 9.99 -30.27
CA THR A 510 -2.63 10.34 -29.46
C THR A 510 -2.91 11.36 -28.38
N LYS A 511 -3.79 12.33 -28.64
CA LYS A 511 -4.21 13.34 -27.66
C LYS A 511 -5.73 13.58 -27.79
N PRO A 512 -6.53 13.03 -26.88
CA PRO A 512 -7.97 13.25 -26.92
C PRO A 512 -8.35 14.65 -26.43
N HIS A 513 -9.53 15.12 -26.83
CA HIS A 513 -10.17 16.29 -26.25
C HIS A 513 -11.20 15.85 -25.21
N PHE A 514 -11.21 16.51 -24.06
CA PHE A 514 -12.14 16.27 -22.95
C PHE A 514 -12.91 17.53 -22.60
N HIS A 515 -14.17 17.37 -22.15
CA HIS A 515 -15.01 18.44 -21.63
C HIS A 515 -14.79 18.66 -20.14
N HIS A 516 -14.75 17.59 -19.36
CA HIS A 516 -14.67 17.58 -17.92
C HIS A 516 -13.46 16.81 -17.38
N LEU A 517 -13.07 15.72 -18.05
CA LEU A 517 -11.92 14.93 -17.60
C LEU A 517 -10.62 15.67 -17.87
N SER A 518 -9.72 15.63 -16.89
CA SER A 518 -8.31 15.90 -17.11
C SER A 518 -7.53 14.61 -16.96
N VAL A 519 -6.55 14.41 -17.84
CA VAL A 519 -5.84 13.13 -17.94
C VAL A 519 -4.33 13.36 -17.87
N ALA A 520 -3.65 12.61 -17.02
CA ALA A 520 -2.20 12.52 -17.08
C ALA A 520 -1.79 11.48 -18.18
N PRO A 521 -0.67 11.72 -18.89
CA PRO A 521 0.35 12.76 -18.65
C PRO A 521 0.07 14.11 -19.35
N PHE A 522 -1.14 14.39 -19.81
CA PHE A 522 -1.42 15.57 -20.65
C PHE A 522 -1.68 16.86 -19.86
N ASP A 523 -2.70 16.83 -18.97
CA ASP A 523 -3.34 18.06 -18.50
C ASP A 523 -3.43 18.19 -16.97
N ILE A 524 -3.36 17.11 -16.16
CA ILE A 524 -3.65 17.17 -14.70
C ILE A 524 -2.71 18.15 -13.96
N ARG A 525 -1.41 18.10 -14.24
CA ARG A 525 -0.47 19.00 -13.56
C ARG A 525 -0.78 20.47 -13.88
N GLU A 526 -0.99 20.77 -15.17
CA GLU A 526 -1.27 22.13 -15.63
C GLU A 526 -2.59 22.64 -15.07
N GLN A 527 -3.63 21.81 -15.08
CA GLN A 527 -4.92 22.15 -14.48
C GLN A 527 -4.77 22.58 -13.01
N PHE A 528 -4.05 21.81 -12.20
CA PHE A 528 -3.86 22.17 -10.80
C PHE A 528 -2.97 23.41 -10.62
N MET A 529 -1.97 23.61 -11.48
CA MET A 529 -1.18 24.84 -11.49
C MET A 529 -2.06 26.07 -11.76
N ASP A 530 -2.93 25.99 -12.76
CA ASP A 530 -3.84 27.08 -13.13
C ASP A 530 -4.85 27.38 -12.01
N LEU A 531 -5.44 26.33 -11.40
CA LEU A 531 -6.38 26.50 -10.28
C LEU A 531 -5.72 27.15 -9.06
N ILE A 532 -4.47 26.82 -8.77
CA ILE A 532 -3.70 27.49 -7.69
C ILE A 532 -3.41 28.95 -8.06
N ASP A 533 -3.06 29.25 -9.32
CA ASP A 533 -2.85 30.62 -9.79
C ASP A 533 -4.14 31.45 -9.73
N GLU A 534 -5.29 30.86 -10.05
CA GLU A 534 -6.58 31.52 -9.88
C GLU A 534 -6.87 31.81 -8.40
N GLU A 535 -6.57 30.88 -7.50
CA GLU A 535 -6.74 31.06 -6.06
C GLU A 535 -5.83 32.16 -5.50
N ILE A 536 -4.59 32.25 -5.98
CA ILE A 536 -3.65 33.37 -5.68
C ILE A 536 -4.24 34.70 -6.16
N ARG A 537 -4.80 34.74 -7.36
CA ARG A 537 -5.42 35.93 -7.94
C ARG A 537 -6.61 36.40 -7.12
N TYR A 538 -7.51 35.46 -6.75
CA TYR A 538 -8.67 35.75 -5.91
C TYR A 538 -8.27 36.20 -4.51
N HIS A 539 -7.26 35.57 -3.93
CA HIS A 539 -6.76 35.98 -2.61
C HIS A 539 -6.21 37.41 -2.63
N ARG A 540 -5.45 37.79 -3.66
CA ARG A 540 -4.93 39.17 -3.81
C ARG A 540 -6.03 40.21 -3.94
N GLN A 541 -7.17 39.80 -4.51
CA GLN A 541 -8.29 40.73 -4.75
C GLN A 541 -9.28 40.77 -3.57
N TYR A 542 -9.55 39.64 -2.94
CA TYR A 542 -10.64 39.47 -1.96
C TYR A 542 -10.16 39.00 -0.58
N GLY A 543 -8.95 38.53 -0.43
CA GLY A 543 -8.40 38.06 0.83
C GLY A 543 -8.94 36.73 1.32
N ASN A 544 -9.58 35.91 0.45
CA ASN A 544 -10.32 34.72 0.83
C ASN A 544 -9.82 33.42 0.17
N GLY A 545 -8.62 33.41 -0.38
CA GLY A 545 -8.04 32.21 -1.01
C GLY A 545 -7.90 31.06 -0.03
N TYR A 546 -8.39 29.88 -0.42
CA TYR A 546 -8.34 28.69 0.39
C TYR A 546 -8.28 27.41 -0.45
N ILE A 547 -7.30 26.56 -0.15
CA ILE A 547 -7.07 25.28 -0.82
C ILE A 547 -7.08 24.18 0.22
N ILE A 548 -7.81 23.07 -0.05
CA ILE A 548 -7.67 21.80 0.68
C ILE A 548 -7.31 20.73 -0.32
N ALA A 549 -6.26 19.95 -0.04
CA ALA A 549 -5.87 18.83 -0.89
C ALA A 549 -5.62 17.57 -0.05
N LYS A 550 -6.38 16.52 -0.34
CA LYS A 550 -6.21 15.18 0.27
C LYS A 550 -5.61 14.23 -0.75
N MET A 551 -4.54 13.53 -0.35
CA MET A 551 -3.81 12.60 -1.21
C MET A 551 -2.98 11.60 -0.40
N ASN A 552 -2.46 10.57 -1.07
CA ASN A 552 -1.55 9.63 -0.41
C ASN A 552 -0.10 10.14 -0.37
N SER A 553 0.34 10.86 -1.41
CA SER A 553 1.72 11.35 -1.50
C SER A 553 1.81 12.68 -2.24
N LEU A 554 2.67 13.56 -1.72
CA LEU A 554 3.00 14.86 -2.31
C LEU A 554 4.50 14.91 -2.58
N THR A 555 4.91 14.69 -3.84
CA THR A 555 6.33 14.64 -4.23
C THR A 555 6.66 15.34 -5.54
N ASP A 556 5.67 15.95 -6.21
CA ASP A 556 5.89 16.71 -7.45
C ASP A 556 6.45 18.10 -7.13
N LYS A 557 7.72 18.33 -7.47
CA LYS A 557 8.41 19.60 -7.13
C LYS A 557 7.75 20.84 -7.75
N PRO A 558 7.30 20.82 -9.02
CA PRO A 558 6.58 21.96 -9.59
C PRO A 558 5.32 22.34 -8.81
N LEU A 559 4.49 21.35 -8.45
CA LEU A 559 3.27 21.58 -7.67
C LEU A 559 3.58 22.04 -6.23
N ILE A 560 4.60 21.47 -5.57
CA ILE A 560 5.04 21.94 -4.25
C ILE A 560 5.49 23.42 -4.32
N LYS A 561 6.26 23.81 -5.32
CA LYS A 561 6.65 25.21 -5.52
C LYS A 561 5.43 26.12 -5.70
N LYS A 562 4.46 25.69 -6.48
CA LYS A 562 3.23 26.45 -6.71
C LYS A 562 2.42 26.62 -5.41
N MET A 563 2.40 25.62 -4.53
CA MET A 563 1.80 25.74 -3.19
C MET A 563 2.58 26.72 -2.30
N TYR A 564 3.92 26.76 -2.40
CA TYR A 564 4.73 27.78 -1.71
C TYR A 564 4.41 29.19 -2.23
N GLU A 565 4.26 29.38 -3.54
CA GLU A 565 3.83 30.64 -4.15
C GLU A 565 2.44 31.07 -3.62
N ALA A 566 1.50 30.12 -3.48
CA ALA A 566 0.19 30.40 -2.89
C ALA A 566 0.31 30.84 -1.43
N SER A 567 1.11 30.15 -0.63
CA SER A 567 1.38 30.53 0.77
C SER A 567 2.01 31.91 0.88
N GLN A 568 3.01 32.23 0.04
CA GLN A 568 3.64 33.55 0.00
C GLN A 568 2.66 34.65 -0.39
N ALA A 569 1.65 34.34 -1.19
CA ALA A 569 0.57 35.26 -1.53
C ALA A 569 -0.47 35.45 -0.43
N GLY A 570 -0.43 34.64 0.64
CA GLY A 570 -1.36 34.67 1.77
C GLY A 570 -2.49 33.64 1.70
N VAL A 571 -2.57 32.82 0.64
CA VAL A 571 -3.59 31.78 0.51
C VAL A 571 -3.41 30.75 1.62
N LYS A 572 -4.51 30.41 2.31
CA LYS A 572 -4.54 29.32 3.29
C LYS A 572 -4.54 27.97 2.56
N VAL A 573 -3.58 27.11 2.89
CA VAL A 573 -3.45 25.78 2.28
C VAL A 573 -3.46 24.71 3.36
N GLU A 574 -4.43 23.79 3.31
CA GLU A 574 -4.52 22.65 4.21
C GLU A 574 -4.36 21.34 3.44
N LEU A 575 -3.33 20.59 3.79
CA LEU A 575 -2.95 19.36 3.10
C LEU A 575 -3.16 18.14 4.01
N ILE A 576 -3.93 17.18 3.54
CA ILE A 576 -4.14 15.89 4.18
C ILE A 576 -3.32 14.86 3.40
N VAL A 577 -2.10 14.57 3.87
CA VAL A 577 -1.16 13.68 3.19
C VAL A 577 -0.89 12.46 4.06
N ARG A 578 -1.50 11.34 3.72
CA ARG A 578 -1.38 10.10 4.51
C ARG A 578 0.07 9.60 4.59
N GLY A 579 0.78 9.56 3.48
CA GLY A 579 2.09 8.94 3.37
C GLY A 579 3.24 9.93 3.17
N THR A 580 3.91 9.82 2.02
CA THR A 580 5.10 10.62 1.70
C THR A 580 4.76 12.08 1.41
N CYS A 581 5.39 12.99 2.13
CA CYS A 581 5.28 14.44 1.89
C CYS A 581 6.67 15.09 1.75
N CYS A 582 7.00 15.54 0.55
CA CYS A 582 8.26 16.26 0.31
C CYS A 582 8.13 17.77 0.58
N LEU A 583 6.93 18.31 0.77
CA LEU A 583 6.69 19.69 1.19
C LEU A 583 6.98 19.83 2.70
N ARG A 584 7.54 20.97 3.11
CA ARG A 584 7.75 21.35 4.52
C ARG A 584 6.86 22.56 4.87
N PRO A 585 5.90 22.40 5.80
CA PRO A 585 5.02 23.50 6.21
C PRO A 585 5.70 24.45 7.21
N GLY A 586 5.09 25.61 7.47
CA GLY A 586 5.45 26.50 8.56
C GLY A 586 6.82 27.18 8.46
N ILE A 587 7.46 27.17 7.29
CA ILE A 587 8.73 27.87 7.07
C ILE A 587 8.43 29.35 6.83
N PRO A 588 9.04 30.27 7.63
CA PRO A 588 8.82 31.71 7.47
C PRO A 588 9.13 32.21 6.04
N ASN A 589 8.25 33.03 5.50
CA ASN A 589 8.29 33.57 4.15
C ASN A 589 8.25 32.55 3.00
N VAL A 590 7.98 31.27 3.30
CA VAL A 590 7.87 30.18 2.31
C VAL A 590 6.53 29.48 2.41
N SER A 591 6.26 28.88 3.57
CA SER A 591 5.11 27.97 3.76
C SER A 591 4.37 28.23 5.09
N GLU A 592 4.42 29.45 5.61
CA GLU A 592 3.78 29.81 6.88
C GLU A 592 2.26 29.70 6.87
N ASN A 593 1.64 29.76 5.68
CA ASN A 593 0.20 29.57 5.50
C ASN A 593 -0.19 28.15 5.08
N ILE A 594 0.76 27.21 5.14
CA ILE A 594 0.53 25.79 4.83
C ILE A 594 0.51 24.96 6.11
N ARG A 595 -0.53 24.16 6.27
CA ARG A 595 -0.66 23.11 7.29
C ARG A 595 -0.69 21.75 6.63
N VAL A 596 0.05 20.78 7.17
CA VAL A 596 0.08 19.41 6.68
C VAL A 596 -0.32 18.46 7.81
N VAL A 597 -1.34 17.65 7.58
CA VAL A 597 -1.81 16.63 8.51
C VAL A 597 -1.79 15.24 7.86
N SER A 598 -1.67 14.22 8.68
CA SER A 598 -1.69 12.81 8.27
C SER A 598 -2.58 12.02 9.21
N VAL A 599 -3.59 11.37 8.68
CA VAL A 599 -4.47 10.44 9.41
C VAL A 599 -4.02 9.01 9.12
N VAL A 600 -3.70 8.27 10.18
CA VAL A 600 -3.42 6.83 10.14
C VAL A 600 -4.27 6.18 11.22
N GLY A 601 -5.14 5.26 10.84
CA GLY A 601 -6.09 4.64 11.75
C GLY A 601 -6.62 3.33 11.21
N ARG A 602 -7.84 2.98 11.61
CA ARG A 602 -8.53 1.73 11.27
C ARG A 602 -8.62 1.50 9.76
N TYR A 603 -8.97 2.55 9.00
CA TYR A 603 -9.10 2.52 7.55
C TYR A 603 -7.94 3.27 6.90
N LEU A 604 -7.51 2.78 5.74
CA LEU A 604 -6.44 3.40 4.98
C LEU A 604 -7.02 4.59 4.19
N GLU A 605 -6.57 5.80 4.54
CA GLU A 605 -6.94 7.02 3.83
C GLU A 605 -6.35 7.02 2.42
N HIS A 606 -7.20 6.73 1.41
CA HIS A 606 -6.75 6.46 0.05
C HIS A 606 -7.31 7.44 -0.99
N SER A 607 -8.46 8.05 -0.73
CA SER A 607 -9.10 8.99 -1.67
C SER A 607 -8.22 10.21 -1.98
N ARG A 608 -8.37 10.75 -3.19
CA ARG A 608 -7.74 11.99 -3.63
C ARG A 608 -8.81 13.00 -3.95
N ILE A 609 -8.76 14.12 -3.23
CA ILE A 609 -9.75 15.20 -3.30
C ILE A 609 -9.01 16.53 -3.34
N TYR A 610 -9.36 17.39 -4.28
CA TYR A 610 -8.76 18.71 -4.46
C TYR A 610 -9.86 19.77 -4.45
N TYR A 611 -9.84 20.62 -3.44
CA TYR A 611 -10.80 21.70 -3.21
C TYR A 611 -10.13 23.04 -3.37
N PHE A 612 -10.77 23.94 -4.11
CA PHE A 612 -10.41 25.33 -4.31
C PHE A 612 -11.62 26.20 -4.01
N HIS A 613 -11.45 27.23 -3.16
CA HIS A 613 -12.55 28.12 -2.76
C HIS A 613 -13.07 28.99 -3.90
N HIS A 614 -12.18 29.38 -4.80
CA HIS A 614 -12.50 30.08 -6.05
C HIS A 614 -13.47 31.25 -5.87
N ASN A 615 -13.24 32.09 -4.84
CA ASN A 615 -14.08 33.24 -4.46
C ASN A 615 -15.55 32.89 -4.26
N GLY A 616 -15.87 31.69 -3.75
CA GLY A 616 -17.21 31.22 -3.48
C GLY A 616 -17.85 30.35 -4.58
N ASP A 617 -17.29 30.31 -5.81
CA ASP A 617 -17.66 29.34 -6.85
C ASP A 617 -16.79 28.08 -6.69
N GLU A 618 -17.00 27.36 -5.58
CA GLU A 618 -16.16 26.25 -5.14
C GLU A 618 -15.92 25.21 -6.23
N LYS A 619 -14.66 24.85 -6.43
CA LYS A 619 -14.23 23.80 -7.36
C LYS A 619 -13.74 22.60 -6.56
N ILE A 620 -14.35 21.45 -6.81
CA ILE A 620 -13.95 20.17 -6.19
C ILE A 620 -13.68 19.16 -7.29
N TYR A 621 -12.49 18.55 -7.20
CA TYR A 621 -12.04 17.49 -8.10
C TYR A 621 -11.77 16.22 -7.30
N LEU A 622 -12.24 15.10 -7.80
CA LEU A 622 -11.82 13.76 -7.39
C LEU A 622 -10.80 13.23 -8.41
N SER A 623 -9.83 12.45 -7.97
CA SER A 623 -8.78 11.98 -8.87
C SER A 623 -8.27 10.58 -8.51
N SER A 624 -7.75 9.87 -9.49
CA SER A 624 -6.92 8.68 -9.28
C SER A 624 -5.47 9.03 -8.97
N ALA A 625 -5.05 10.27 -9.26
CA ALA A 625 -3.68 10.74 -9.15
C ALA A 625 -3.35 11.34 -7.77
N ASP A 626 -2.22 10.93 -7.21
CA ASP A 626 -1.49 11.68 -6.20
C ASP A 626 -0.65 12.78 -6.87
N LEU A 627 -0.26 13.82 -6.12
CA LEU A 627 0.63 14.88 -6.63
C LEU A 627 2.09 14.41 -6.62
N MET A 628 2.37 13.42 -7.45
CA MET A 628 3.68 12.81 -7.63
C MET A 628 4.14 12.96 -9.09
N THR A 629 5.42 13.26 -9.31
CA THR A 629 6.00 13.40 -10.66
C THR A 629 5.70 12.19 -11.54
N ARG A 630 5.80 10.97 -10.98
CA ARG A 630 5.48 9.74 -11.74
C ARG A 630 4.00 9.64 -12.14
N ASN A 631 3.06 10.18 -11.34
CA ASN A 631 1.64 10.21 -11.68
C ASN A 631 1.39 11.21 -12.81
N MET A 632 2.09 12.35 -12.78
CA MET A 632 1.95 13.41 -13.77
C MET A 632 2.61 13.09 -15.12
N GLU A 633 3.65 12.23 -15.15
CA GLU A 633 4.49 12.03 -16.34
C GLU A 633 4.57 10.60 -16.85
N LYS A 634 4.34 9.59 -15.99
CA LYS A 634 4.59 8.17 -16.29
C LYS A 634 3.38 7.28 -16.07
N ARG A 635 2.22 7.89 -15.82
CA ARG A 635 0.97 7.17 -15.62
C ARG A 635 -0.17 7.75 -16.44
N VAL A 636 -1.14 6.91 -16.75
CA VAL A 636 -2.46 7.35 -17.20
C VAL A 636 -3.34 7.46 -15.95
N GLU A 637 -3.67 8.68 -15.58
CA GLU A 637 -4.50 9.04 -14.43
C GLU A 637 -5.68 9.89 -14.91
N ILE A 638 -6.74 9.96 -14.09
CA ILE A 638 -7.89 10.83 -14.36
C ILE A 638 -8.14 11.76 -13.17
N SER A 639 -8.58 12.97 -13.47
CA SER A 639 -9.16 13.92 -12.54
C SER A 639 -10.47 14.43 -13.13
N PHE A 640 -11.51 14.57 -12.31
CA PHE A 640 -12.84 14.97 -12.74
C PHE A 640 -13.52 15.88 -11.72
N PRO A 641 -14.28 16.92 -12.19
CA PRO A 641 -14.98 17.82 -11.31
C PRO A 641 -16.27 17.18 -10.78
N ILE A 642 -16.63 17.53 -9.57
CA ILE A 642 -17.98 17.34 -9.03
C ILE A 642 -18.80 18.59 -9.41
N LEU A 643 -19.89 18.41 -10.14
CA LEU A 643 -20.69 19.51 -10.65
C LEU A 643 -21.90 19.81 -9.75
N ASP A 644 -22.44 18.81 -9.09
CA ASP A 644 -23.58 18.93 -8.21
C ASP A 644 -23.24 19.69 -6.92
N ILE A 645 -24.10 20.64 -6.52
CA ILE A 645 -23.86 21.54 -5.38
C ILE A 645 -23.98 20.79 -4.05
N GLU A 646 -24.92 19.86 -3.92
CA GLU A 646 -25.13 19.11 -2.69
C GLU A 646 -23.98 18.12 -2.45
N MET A 647 -23.53 17.46 -3.53
CA MET A 647 -22.34 16.59 -3.48
C MET A 647 -21.08 17.38 -3.13
N LYS A 648 -20.90 18.60 -3.66
CA LYS A 648 -19.78 19.47 -3.27
C LYS A 648 -19.82 19.80 -1.78
N ALA A 649 -20.99 20.15 -1.25
CA ALA A 649 -21.16 20.45 0.17
C ALA A 649 -20.85 19.23 1.03
N ARG A 650 -21.31 18.03 0.63
CA ARG A 650 -21.00 16.76 1.30
C ARG A 650 -19.51 16.46 1.33
N ILE A 651 -18.80 16.55 0.21
CA ILE A 651 -17.35 16.31 0.13
C ILE A 651 -16.58 17.34 0.97
N LYS A 652 -16.99 18.60 0.94
CA LYS A 652 -16.38 19.66 1.76
C LYS A 652 -16.55 19.37 3.26
N ALA A 653 -17.74 18.93 3.71
CA ALA A 653 -17.98 18.54 5.09
C ALA A 653 -17.10 17.36 5.52
N ILE A 654 -16.90 16.38 4.65
CA ILE A 654 -15.98 15.25 4.88
C ILE A 654 -14.54 15.75 5.05
N LEU A 655 -14.06 16.64 4.18
CA LEU A 655 -12.71 17.23 4.30
C LEU A 655 -12.54 18.01 5.60
N GLN A 656 -13.54 18.79 5.99
CA GLN A 656 -13.53 19.56 7.24
C GLN A 656 -13.50 18.64 8.48
N LEU A 657 -14.26 17.53 8.45
CA LEU A 657 -14.26 16.54 9.51
C LEU A 657 -12.89 15.87 9.66
N ILE A 658 -12.24 15.51 8.55
CA ILE A 658 -10.89 14.93 8.58
C ILE A 658 -9.86 15.94 9.12
N LEU A 659 -9.97 17.22 8.75
CA LEU A 659 -9.09 18.28 9.26
C LEU A 659 -9.30 18.60 10.74
N ALA A 660 -10.50 18.31 11.26
CA ALA A 660 -10.87 18.49 12.67
C ALA A 660 -10.49 17.28 13.55
N ASP A 661 -10.09 16.15 12.95
CA ASP A 661 -9.69 14.94 13.68
C ASP A 661 -8.54 15.24 14.64
N ASN A 662 -8.73 14.94 15.93
CA ASN A 662 -7.77 15.16 17.00
C ASN A 662 -7.43 13.88 17.78
N VAL A 663 -7.82 12.70 17.24
CA VAL A 663 -7.59 11.38 17.83
C VAL A 663 -6.50 10.63 17.06
N LYS A 664 -6.64 10.56 15.73
CA LYS A 664 -5.75 9.79 14.84
C LYS A 664 -4.87 10.67 13.94
N THR A 665 -4.98 11.97 14.05
CA THR A 665 -4.23 12.93 13.24
C THR A 665 -2.87 13.27 13.85
N ARG A 666 -1.84 13.29 12.99
CA ARG A 666 -0.52 13.87 13.26
C ARG A 666 -0.31 15.07 12.36
N GLU A 667 0.25 16.14 12.91
CA GLU A 667 0.60 17.34 12.17
C GLU A 667 2.11 17.41 11.93
N GLN A 668 2.49 17.80 10.71
CA GLN A 668 3.89 17.95 10.32
C GLN A 668 4.41 19.33 10.72
N ASN A 669 5.57 19.37 11.36
CA ASN A 669 6.27 20.62 11.67
C ASN A 669 7.19 21.08 10.50
N LYS A 670 7.81 22.27 10.69
CA LYS A 670 8.76 22.85 9.73
C LYS A 670 10.02 22.01 9.47
N ASP A 671 10.35 21.08 10.35
CA ASP A 671 11.52 20.21 10.26
C ASP A 671 11.21 18.88 9.55
N GLY A 672 9.93 18.63 9.28
CA GLY A 672 9.44 17.43 8.58
C GLY A 672 8.98 16.31 9.52
N ASP A 673 9.04 16.53 10.84
CA ASP A 673 8.59 15.56 11.84
C ASP A 673 7.09 15.66 12.08
N TYR A 674 6.50 14.56 12.54
CA TYR A 674 5.06 14.45 12.79
C TYR A 674 4.76 14.24 14.27
N TYR A 675 3.79 15.00 14.79
CA TYR A 675 3.35 14.95 16.17
C TYR A 675 1.84 14.79 16.27
N TYR A 676 1.37 14.02 17.23
CA TYR A 676 -0.06 13.95 17.54
C TYR A 676 -0.60 15.34 17.91
N ILE A 677 -1.80 15.65 17.41
CA ILE A 677 -2.51 16.85 17.81
C ILE A 677 -2.94 16.67 19.28
N ILE A 678 -2.50 17.59 20.13
CA ILE A 678 -2.85 17.56 21.56
C ILE A 678 -4.29 18.08 21.71
N ASN A 679 -5.16 17.24 22.23
CA ASN A 679 -6.61 17.50 22.34
C ASN A 679 -6.96 18.65 23.32
N GLY A 680 -6.06 19.07 24.23
CA GLY A 680 -6.25 20.23 25.11
C GLY A 680 -7.55 20.25 25.95
N GLY A 681 -8.28 19.12 26.04
CA GLY A 681 -9.57 18.99 26.74
C GLY A 681 -10.80 19.36 25.89
N THR A 682 -10.67 19.46 24.55
CA THR A 682 -11.77 19.57 23.60
C THR A 682 -12.43 18.20 23.38
N GLU A 683 -13.62 18.17 22.80
CA GLU A 683 -14.29 16.93 22.40
C GLU A 683 -13.40 16.09 21.46
N GLU A 684 -13.37 14.78 21.66
CA GLU A 684 -12.65 13.84 20.79
C GLU A 684 -13.39 13.68 19.46
N ILE A 685 -12.67 13.94 18.37
CA ILE A 685 -13.16 13.80 17.01
C ILE A 685 -12.28 12.76 16.30
N ASP A 686 -12.76 11.52 16.23
CA ASP A 686 -12.24 10.50 15.33
C ASP A 686 -13.02 10.58 14.01
N SER A 687 -12.38 11.06 12.96
CA SER A 687 -13.03 11.30 11.68
C SER A 687 -13.62 10.03 11.06
N GLN A 688 -12.92 8.89 11.17
CA GLN A 688 -13.37 7.62 10.58
C GLN A 688 -14.58 7.06 11.32
N VAL A 689 -14.61 7.16 12.65
CA VAL A 689 -15.78 6.77 13.45
C VAL A 689 -16.97 7.69 13.17
N ASN A 690 -16.74 9.00 13.08
CA ASN A 690 -17.82 9.96 12.83
C ASN A 690 -18.41 9.83 11.42
N LEU A 691 -17.60 9.48 10.42
CA LEU A 691 -18.09 9.20 9.05
C LEU A 691 -19.04 8.00 9.01
N PHE A 692 -18.76 6.95 9.80
CA PHE A 692 -19.73 5.84 9.96
C PHE A 692 -21.00 6.29 10.67
N LYS A 693 -20.90 7.08 11.75
CA LYS A 693 -22.09 7.62 12.43
C LYS A 693 -22.96 8.44 11.47
N MET A 694 -22.35 9.25 10.61
CA MET A 694 -23.07 10.01 9.59
C MET A 694 -23.78 9.09 8.58
N ALA A 695 -23.12 8.03 8.12
CA ALA A 695 -23.72 7.06 7.21
C ALA A 695 -24.93 6.35 7.85
N TYR A 696 -24.83 5.94 9.13
CA TYR A 696 -25.96 5.33 9.87
C TYR A 696 -27.13 6.30 10.08
N GLN A 697 -26.87 7.59 10.36
CA GLN A 697 -27.92 8.57 10.56
C GLN A 697 -28.72 8.88 9.29
N ASN A 698 -28.09 8.79 8.14
CA ASN A 698 -28.75 9.00 6.86
C ASN A 698 -29.74 7.86 6.52
N THR A 699 -29.51 6.64 7.01
CA THR A 699 -30.42 5.50 6.83
C THR A 699 -31.59 5.48 7.82
N ASP A 700 -31.44 6.11 9.00
CA ASP A 700 -32.53 6.21 9.99
C ASP A 700 -33.49 7.36 9.69
N ALA A 701 -33.19 8.22 8.72
CA ALA A 701 -34.02 9.39 8.34
C ALA A 701 -35.03 9.10 7.21
N GLU A 702 -35.01 7.90 6.61
CA GLU A 702 -35.98 7.36 5.68
C GLU A 702 -37.01 6.46 6.42
#